data_45f94eff8a254d8acfe8d855decfc494
#
_entry.id   45f94eff8a254d8acfe8d855decfc494
#
_cell.length_a   1.000
_cell.length_b   1.000
_cell.length_c   1.000
_cell.angle_alpha   90.00
_cell.angle_beta   90.00
_cell.angle_gamma   90.00
#
_symmetry.space_group_name_H-M   'P 1'
#
loop_
_entity.id
_entity.type
_entity.pdbx_description
1 polymer ?
#
loop_
_entity_poly.entity_id
_entity_poly.type
_entity_poly.pdbx_seq_one_letter_code
_entity_poly.pdbx_strand_id
1 'polypeptide(L)'
;MQTYIHRTMALIAIIFLTCFTAMAQSFTLTGTVVDEDGNPVELATVACVKQAKVSMTNLKGKFSMQLQSADSVTIRFSMVGYKTRERILHKPSGKQTLRVVLTPMAALDELVVTERRRQTSQTERLDIEDAKNNPSTTGNAVEELIQQQAGVSSHDEMSSQYNVRGGSFDENAVYINNIEVYRPFLVRSGQQEGLSVINPDMVGLIGFSTGGFEAKYGDKMSSVLDITYQQPKRNEAKAQLSLLGASGFAALVGKKWAMSHGLRYKTNKYLLGSVDTKGEYRPDFLDYQTFISYRPDSLWKIDFIGNISENHFNFVPDNRETSFGTLEEVKKFKVYFDGQEKDLFRTFFGALDITRQLGKNTSLSLLASAFYTKEQETYDIQGQYWLDDVNQNTNIAVGTYLEHARNYLTGHVENVKMLLRHKTRKHESEGALEIKFENVKERATEYEMRDSSGYSIPHTPDRLDLIYSLRSVNEMRSRRLEGYIMDTYRFQSNAERPSYYTLNYGLRFNHWSFNRETTVSPRASLSIVPSFDENATIRLAAGLYYQAPFYKDVRDTTTVNGTTIATLNKNIKSQQSIQFVAGFDYRFKMLGRAFKFSAEAYYKHLSNLIPYNINNVKVTYYGENIADGYATGLDMKLYGEFVPETGSWVTLSLMKTKQNIAGVSVPLPTDQRWGINVHFTDYFPGMRRLLVSLKLALIDGLPFGPPHKGLEAMQFRAPAYRRADIGLNYLLIDRKNERGATLKRLWLSCDALNLFGISNVNSYYWVTDVSSNQFAVPNYLTGRRFNVRVSVEL
;
A
#
# COMPACT_ATOMS: atom_id res chain seq x y z
N MET A 1 -72.47 -23.45 -24.39
CA MET A 1 -71.21 -23.64 -23.58
C MET A 1 -70.06 -24.09 -24.42
N GLN A 2 -70.18 -24.93 -25.42
CA GLN A 2 -69.09 -25.35 -26.29
C GLN A 2 -68.49 -24.26 -27.19
N THR A 3 -69.27 -23.28 -27.63
CA THR A 3 -68.78 -22.17 -28.48
C THR A 3 -67.88 -21.13 -27.73
N TYR A 4 -68.01 -20.98 -26.44
CA TYR A 4 -67.19 -20.12 -25.61
C TYR A 4 -65.80 -20.76 -25.31
N ILE A 5 -65.75 -22.07 -25.14
CA ILE A 5 -64.50 -22.81 -24.87
C ILE A 5 -63.57 -22.75 -26.09
N HIS A 6 -64.15 -22.89 -27.31
CA HIS A 6 -63.32 -22.82 -28.54
C HIS A 6 -62.78 -21.40 -28.83
N ARG A 7 -63.52 -20.32 -28.47
CA ARG A 7 -63.03 -18.95 -28.58
C ARG A 7 -61.95 -18.60 -27.59
N THR A 8 -62.08 -19.11 -26.32
CA THR A 8 -61.05 -18.93 -25.30
C THR A 8 -59.78 -19.72 -25.60
N MET A 9 -59.85 -20.95 -26.09
CA MET A 9 -58.73 -21.73 -26.53
C MET A 9 -58.03 -21.11 -27.74
N ALA A 10 -58.78 -20.56 -28.71
CA ALA A 10 -58.20 -19.87 -29.86
C ALA A 10 -57.51 -18.57 -29.43
N LEU A 11 -58.02 -17.81 -28.44
CA LEU A 11 -57.37 -16.60 -27.90
C LEU A 11 -56.08 -16.96 -27.14
N ILE A 12 -56.08 -18.01 -26.37
CA ILE A 12 -54.92 -18.52 -25.65
C ILE A 12 -53.85 -19.08 -26.64
N ALA A 13 -54.26 -19.75 -27.69
CA ALA A 13 -53.37 -20.19 -28.77
C ALA A 13 -52.75 -19.03 -29.56
N ILE A 14 -53.47 -17.96 -29.81
CA ILE A 14 -52.96 -16.73 -30.45
C ILE A 14 -52.00 -15.98 -29.54
N ILE A 15 -52.28 -15.89 -28.20
CA ILE A 15 -51.40 -15.30 -27.21
C ILE A 15 -50.12 -16.15 -27.05
N PHE A 16 -50.19 -17.50 -27.12
CA PHE A 16 -49.04 -18.38 -27.12
C PHE A 16 -48.22 -18.27 -28.40
N LEU A 17 -48.86 -18.08 -29.59
CA LEU A 17 -48.16 -17.90 -30.84
C LEU A 17 -47.45 -16.55 -30.96
N THR A 18 -47.94 -15.50 -30.32
CA THR A 18 -47.31 -14.16 -30.28
C THR A 18 -46.16 -14.07 -29.28
N CYS A 19 -46.12 -14.94 -28.28
CA CYS A 19 -44.98 -15.04 -27.34
C CYS A 19 -43.75 -15.76 -27.92
N PHE A 20 -43.83 -16.45 -29.03
CA PHE A 20 -42.72 -17.23 -29.61
C PHE A 20 -41.84 -16.48 -30.62
N THR A 21 -42.07 -15.19 -30.91
CA THR A 21 -41.32 -14.48 -31.94
C THR A 21 -40.36 -13.42 -31.43
N ALA A 22 -40.08 -13.35 -30.14
CA ALA A 22 -38.98 -12.55 -29.63
C ALA A 22 -37.70 -13.40 -29.39
N MET A 23 -37.28 -14.19 -30.37
CA MET A 23 -35.88 -14.70 -30.36
C MET A 23 -34.98 -13.45 -30.57
N ALA A 24 -34.41 -12.97 -29.49
CA ALA A 24 -33.41 -11.92 -29.59
C ALA A 24 -32.24 -12.44 -30.48
N GLN A 25 -32.14 -11.89 -31.70
CA GLN A 25 -31.08 -12.28 -32.63
C GLN A 25 -29.73 -11.99 -31.95
N SER A 26 -28.92 -13.02 -31.76
CA SER A 26 -27.57 -12.84 -31.26
C SER A 26 -26.62 -12.52 -32.42
N PHE A 27 -25.65 -11.68 -32.19
CA PHE A 27 -24.55 -11.39 -33.12
C PHE A 27 -23.19 -11.59 -32.43
N THR A 28 -22.20 -11.90 -33.25
CA THR A 28 -20.81 -12.05 -32.74
C THR A 28 -20.03 -10.80 -33.08
N LEU A 29 -19.55 -10.09 -32.05
CA LEU A 29 -18.66 -8.96 -32.18
C LEU A 29 -17.23 -9.44 -32.06
N THR A 30 -16.42 -9.24 -33.11
CA THR A 30 -14.98 -9.48 -33.13
C THR A 30 -14.24 -8.20 -33.46
N GLY A 31 -12.97 -8.13 -33.17
CA GLY A 31 -12.19 -6.96 -33.57
C GLY A 31 -10.79 -6.92 -33.03
N THR A 32 -10.13 -5.81 -33.32
CA THR A 32 -8.80 -5.50 -32.80
C THR A 32 -8.79 -4.13 -32.15
N VAL A 33 -8.15 -4.04 -31.00
CA VAL A 33 -7.87 -2.78 -30.33
C VAL A 33 -6.39 -2.49 -30.52
N VAL A 34 -6.09 -1.30 -31.02
CA VAL A 34 -4.72 -0.82 -31.27
C VAL A 34 -4.53 0.55 -30.65
N ASP A 35 -3.28 0.98 -30.49
CA ASP A 35 -2.95 2.35 -30.16
C ASP A 35 -2.85 3.26 -31.39
N GLU A 36 -2.49 4.53 -31.20
CA GLU A 36 -2.35 5.51 -32.29
C GLU A 36 -1.23 5.13 -33.28
N ASP A 37 -0.23 4.37 -32.85
CA ASP A 37 0.88 3.88 -33.69
C ASP A 37 0.55 2.55 -34.40
N GLY A 38 -0.68 2.05 -34.20
CA GLY A 38 -1.15 0.79 -34.80
C GLY A 38 -0.70 -0.47 -34.10
N ASN A 39 -0.05 -0.37 -32.93
CA ASN A 39 0.33 -1.54 -32.16
C ASN A 39 -0.86 -2.13 -31.40
N PRO A 40 -0.92 -3.47 -31.22
CA PRO A 40 -2.01 -4.09 -30.49
C PRO A 40 -2.02 -3.67 -29.01
N VAL A 41 -3.19 -3.31 -28.51
CA VAL A 41 -3.42 -3.08 -27.08
C VAL A 41 -3.91 -4.37 -26.46
N GLU A 42 -3.06 -5.00 -25.67
CA GLU A 42 -3.37 -6.20 -24.91
C GLU A 42 -4.12 -5.84 -23.63
N LEU A 43 -4.99 -6.74 -23.13
CA LEU A 43 -5.79 -6.59 -21.90
C LEU A 43 -6.76 -5.41 -21.91
N ALA A 44 -7.02 -4.81 -23.07
CA ALA A 44 -8.09 -3.83 -23.14
C ALA A 44 -9.44 -4.51 -22.83
N THR A 45 -10.15 -3.96 -21.87
CA THR A 45 -11.48 -4.41 -21.52
C THR A 45 -12.48 -3.94 -22.59
N VAL A 46 -13.24 -4.86 -23.14
CA VAL A 46 -14.30 -4.63 -24.12
C VAL A 46 -15.62 -4.97 -23.47
N ALA A 47 -16.40 -4.00 -23.07
CA ALA A 47 -17.61 -4.17 -22.28
C ALA A 47 -18.87 -3.70 -23.01
N CYS A 48 -19.91 -4.51 -22.96
CA CYS A 48 -21.29 -4.07 -23.22
C CYS A 48 -22.06 -3.92 -21.91
N VAL A 49 -22.07 -2.71 -21.37
CA VAL A 49 -22.61 -2.42 -20.01
C VAL A 49 -24.10 -2.80 -19.91
N LYS A 50 -24.88 -2.50 -20.98
CA LYS A 50 -26.32 -2.81 -20.99
C LYS A 50 -26.64 -4.32 -20.94
N GLN A 51 -25.73 -5.18 -21.42
CA GLN A 51 -25.90 -6.63 -21.45
C GLN A 51 -25.03 -7.36 -20.40
N ALA A 52 -24.29 -6.63 -19.59
CA ALA A 52 -23.35 -7.17 -18.59
C ALA A 52 -22.36 -8.18 -19.18
N LYS A 53 -21.89 -7.96 -20.41
CA LYS A 53 -20.91 -8.80 -21.11
C LYS A 53 -19.58 -8.08 -21.22
N VAL A 54 -18.50 -8.81 -20.86
CA VAL A 54 -17.12 -8.29 -20.92
C VAL A 54 -16.23 -9.28 -21.65
N SER A 55 -15.29 -8.78 -22.43
CA SER A 55 -14.20 -9.54 -23.06
C SER A 55 -12.92 -8.75 -22.92
N MET A 56 -11.76 -9.40 -22.94
CA MET A 56 -10.46 -8.73 -22.98
C MET A 56 -9.74 -9.05 -24.29
N THR A 57 -8.88 -8.11 -24.71
CA THR A 57 -8.01 -8.33 -25.87
C THR A 57 -6.82 -9.22 -25.51
N ASN A 58 -6.42 -10.08 -26.46
CA ASN A 58 -5.22 -10.91 -26.35
C ASN A 58 -3.94 -10.15 -26.76
N LEU A 59 -2.80 -10.83 -26.78
CA LEU A 59 -1.49 -10.31 -27.21
C LEU A 59 -1.48 -9.62 -28.58
N LYS A 60 -2.38 -9.99 -29.47
CA LYS A 60 -2.55 -9.38 -30.81
C LYS A 60 -3.62 -8.30 -30.83
N GLY A 61 -4.07 -7.85 -29.64
CA GLY A 61 -5.14 -6.87 -29.50
C GLY A 61 -6.53 -7.38 -29.94
N LYS A 62 -6.70 -8.69 -30.19
CA LYS A 62 -7.94 -9.25 -30.70
C LYS A 62 -8.90 -9.62 -29.58
N PHE A 63 -10.19 -9.36 -29.82
CA PHE A 63 -11.28 -9.76 -28.93
C PHE A 63 -12.41 -10.42 -29.70
N SER A 64 -13.25 -11.17 -28.96
CA SER A 64 -14.46 -11.78 -29.47
C SER A 64 -15.50 -11.89 -28.36
N MET A 65 -16.75 -11.49 -28.63
CA MET A 65 -17.87 -11.60 -27.70
C MET A 65 -19.19 -11.82 -28.42
N GLN A 66 -20.08 -12.58 -27.78
CA GLN A 66 -21.45 -12.78 -28.25
C GLN A 66 -22.43 -11.86 -27.52
N LEU A 67 -23.22 -11.10 -28.26
CA LEU A 67 -24.16 -10.10 -27.77
C LEU A 67 -25.54 -10.32 -28.40
N GLN A 68 -26.57 -9.84 -27.69
CA GLN A 68 -27.93 -9.78 -28.24
C GLN A 68 -28.09 -8.51 -29.10
N SER A 69 -28.75 -8.64 -30.23
CA SER A 69 -29.07 -7.50 -31.10
C SER A 69 -30.14 -6.63 -30.42
N ALA A 70 -29.96 -5.32 -30.53
CA ALA A 70 -30.92 -4.30 -30.07
C ALA A 70 -30.84 -3.13 -31.05
N ASP A 71 -31.77 -2.17 -30.97
CA ASP A 71 -31.76 -1.00 -31.84
C ASP A 71 -30.46 -0.20 -31.76
N SER A 72 -29.86 -0.19 -30.59
CA SER A 72 -28.50 0.32 -30.39
C SER A 72 -27.74 -0.49 -29.30
N VAL A 73 -26.51 -0.92 -29.60
CA VAL A 73 -25.62 -1.61 -28.68
C VAL A 73 -24.36 -0.76 -28.48
N THR A 74 -24.15 -0.26 -27.26
CA THR A 74 -22.99 0.54 -26.92
C THR A 74 -21.90 -0.37 -26.37
N ILE A 75 -20.74 -0.36 -27.01
CA ILE A 75 -19.53 -1.08 -26.59
C ILE A 75 -18.53 -0.08 -26.07
N ARG A 76 -18.05 -0.33 -24.87
CA ARG A 76 -17.02 0.46 -24.21
C ARG A 76 -15.69 -0.28 -24.30
N PHE A 77 -14.65 0.42 -24.67
CA PHE A 77 -13.27 -0.03 -24.74
C PHE A 77 -12.47 0.76 -23.74
N SER A 78 -11.92 0.08 -22.74
CA SER A 78 -11.12 0.70 -21.70
C SER A 78 -9.83 -0.09 -21.46
N MET A 79 -8.79 0.62 -21.12
CA MET A 79 -7.52 0.08 -20.68
C MET A 79 -6.85 1.11 -19.78
N VAL A 80 -6.24 0.63 -18.68
CA VAL A 80 -5.48 1.51 -17.78
C VAL A 80 -4.47 2.32 -18.61
N GLY A 81 -4.57 3.66 -18.52
CA GLY A 81 -3.70 4.59 -19.23
C GLY A 81 -4.11 4.95 -20.65
N TYR A 82 -5.23 4.49 -21.09
CA TYR A 82 -5.84 4.93 -22.33
C TYR A 82 -7.17 5.62 -22.05
N LYS A 83 -7.54 6.55 -22.93
CA LYS A 83 -8.88 7.14 -22.88
C LYS A 83 -9.91 6.07 -23.21
N THR A 84 -10.88 5.91 -22.33
CA THR A 84 -12.04 5.06 -22.60
C THR A 84 -12.73 5.53 -23.89
N ARG A 85 -13.04 4.61 -24.77
CA ARG A 85 -13.70 4.87 -26.04
C ARG A 85 -14.98 4.06 -26.14
N GLU A 86 -16.06 4.71 -26.59
CA GLU A 86 -17.34 4.03 -26.83
C GLU A 86 -17.64 3.97 -28.33
N ARG A 87 -18.29 2.88 -28.73
CA ARG A 87 -18.82 2.66 -30.08
C ARG A 87 -20.25 2.21 -29.98
N ILE A 88 -21.11 2.86 -30.75
CA ILE A 88 -22.52 2.51 -30.83
C ILE A 88 -22.73 1.75 -32.15
N LEU A 89 -23.27 0.56 -32.04
CA LEU A 89 -23.68 -0.26 -33.17
C LEU A 89 -25.22 -0.15 -33.30
N HIS A 90 -25.71 0.21 -34.47
CA HIS A 90 -27.12 0.31 -34.76
C HIS A 90 -27.61 -0.99 -35.40
N LYS A 91 -28.62 -1.64 -34.81
CA LYS A 91 -29.23 -2.91 -35.24
C LYS A 91 -28.20 -3.96 -35.71
N PRO A 92 -27.18 -4.29 -34.90
CA PRO A 92 -26.13 -5.20 -35.34
C PRO A 92 -26.68 -6.62 -35.53
N SER A 93 -26.30 -7.27 -36.63
CA SER A 93 -26.67 -8.66 -36.95
C SER A 93 -25.47 -9.46 -37.49
N GLY A 94 -25.50 -10.77 -37.36
CA GLY A 94 -24.47 -11.65 -37.90
C GLY A 94 -23.10 -11.50 -37.21
N LYS A 95 -22.01 -11.44 -37.99
CA LYS A 95 -20.66 -11.18 -37.49
C LYS A 95 -20.25 -9.75 -37.77
N GLN A 96 -20.00 -8.99 -36.74
CA GLN A 96 -19.49 -7.61 -36.78
C GLN A 96 -18.00 -7.57 -36.44
N THR A 97 -17.22 -6.82 -37.19
CA THR A 97 -15.77 -6.67 -36.92
C THR A 97 -15.43 -5.20 -36.74
N LEU A 98 -14.77 -4.86 -35.62
CA LEU A 98 -14.36 -3.51 -35.29
C LEU A 98 -12.85 -3.40 -35.19
N ARG A 99 -12.31 -2.31 -35.73
CA ARG A 99 -10.97 -1.84 -35.38
C ARG A 99 -11.12 -0.58 -34.53
N VAL A 100 -10.61 -0.64 -33.31
CA VAL A 100 -10.70 0.48 -32.35
C VAL A 100 -9.30 0.95 -32.01
N VAL A 101 -9.09 2.26 -32.16
CA VAL A 101 -7.86 2.91 -31.76
C VAL A 101 -8.11 3.52 -30.41
N LEU A 102 -7.37 3.13 -29.38
CA LEU A 102 -7.34 3.76 -28.07
C LEU A 102 -6.24 4.81 -28.06
N THR A 103 -6.61 6.01 -27.64
CA THR A 103 -5.69 7.13 -27.47
C THR A 103 -5.09 7.04 -26.08
N PRO A 104 -3.76 7.01 -25.95
CA PRO A 104 -3.11 7.08 -24.65
C PRO A 104 -3.56 8.32 -23.90
N MET A 105 -3.66 8.25 -22.60
CA MET A 105 -3.84 9.42 -21.77
C MET A 105 -2.54 10.24 -21.83
N ALA A 106 -2.56 11.43 -22.47
CA ALA A 106 -1.37 12.24 -22.79
C ALA A 106 -0.58 12.77 -21.56
N ALA A 107 -0.91 12.34 -20.37
CA ALA A 107 -0.18 12.65 -19.15
C ALA A 107 0.83 11.57 -18.76
N LEU A 108 0.81 10.44 -19.40
CA LEU A 108 1.75 9.36 -19.14
C LEU A 108 2.71 9.32 -20.31
N ASP A 109 3.99 9.46 -20.05
CA ASP A 109 5.00 9.40 -21.08
C ASP A 109 4.85 8.13 -21.93
N GLU A 110 5.27 8.22 -23.18
CA GLU A 110 5.29 7.10 -24.15
C GLU A 110 5.92 5.82 -23.57
N LEU A 111 6.84 5.96 -22.60
CA LEU A 111 7.43 4.87 -21.81
C LEU A 111 6.39 4.06 -21.04
N VAL A 112 5.47 4.73 -20.33
CA VAL A 112 4.42 4.11 -19.51
C VAL A 112 3.43 3.33 -20.36
N VAL A 113 3.10 3.83 -21.55
CA VAL A 113 2.22 3.14 -22.50
C VAL A 113 2.83 1.85 -23.02
N THR A 114 4.14 1.81 -23.22
CA THR A 114 4.84 0.64 -23.77
C THR A 114 4.98 -0.49 -22.75
N GLU A 115 5.23 -0.16 -21.49
CA GLU A 115 5.28 -1.16 -20.42
C GLU A 115 3.92 -1.83 -20.15
N ARG A 116 2.81 -1.16 -20.47
CA ARG A 116 1.46 -1.71 -20.29
C ARG A 116 1.09 -2.82 -21.27
N ARG A 117 1.82 -2.96 -22.37
CA ARG A 117 1.50 -3.95 -23.41
C ARG A 117 1.70 -5.38 -22.94
N ARG A 118 2.58 -5.61 -21.96
CA ARG A 118 2.81 -6.92 -21.33
C ARG A 118 3.24 -6.70 -19.90
N GLN A 119 2.68 -7.42 -18.97
CA GLN A 119 3.22 -7.52 -17.63
C GLN A 119 4.55 -8.31 -17.70
N THR A 120 5.64 -7.59 -17.97
CA THR A 120 6.94 -8.15 -18.33
C THR A 120 7.95 -8.03 -17.19
N SER A 121 7.58 -7.31 -16.13
CA SER A 121 8.35 -7.16 -14.89
C SER A 121 7.59 -7.76 -13.71
N GLN A 122 8.22 -7.88 -12.59
CA GLN A 122 7.58 -8.29 -11.32
C GLN A 122 6.68 -7.19 -10.73
N THR A 123 6.56 -6.05 -11.41
CA THR A 123 5.72 -4.93 -10.97
C THR A 123 4.28 -5.13 -11.44
N GLU A 124 3.37 -5.31 -10.51
CA GLU A 124 1.93 -5.30 -10.75
C GLU A 124 1.42 -3.86 -10.88
N ARG A 125 0.49 -3.62 -11.79
CA ARG A 125 -0.16 -2.32 -11.97
C ARG A 125 -1.54 -2.36 -11.37
N LEU A 126 -1.78 -1.41 -10.46
CA LEU A 126 -3.03 -1.27 -9.74
C LEU A 126 -3.74 0.01 -10.19
N ASP A 127 -5.07 -0.03 -10.18
CA ASP A 127 -5.89 1.14 -10.49
C ASP A 127 -6.30 1.86 -9.20
N ILE A 128 -6.14 3.17 -9.16
CA ILE A 128 -6.58 3.99 -8.02
C ILE A 128 -8.11 4.00 -7.86
N GLU A 129 -8.86 3.77 -8.92
CA GLU A 129 -10.32 3.70 -8.85
C GLU A 129 -10.80 2.52 -7.99
N ASP A 130 -10.01 1.44 -7.90
CA ASP A 130 -10.27 0.30 -7.01
C ASP A 130 -10.25 0.71 -5.53
N ALA A 131 -9.54 1.78 -5.18
CA ALA A 131 -9.40 2.26 -3.80
C ALA A 131 -10.40 3.37 -3.41
N LYS A 132 -10.82 4.22 -4.35
CA LYS A 132 -11.58 5.45 -4.06
C LYS A 132 -12.95 5.22 -3.41
N ASN A 133 -13.61 4.11 -3.75
CA ASN A 133 -14.94 3.78 -3.26
C ASN A 133 -14.93 2.82 -2.07
N ASN A 134 -13.75 2.50 -1.55
CA ASN A 134 -13.60 1.57 -0.43
C ASN A 134 -13.82 2.24 0.92
N PRO A 135 -14.36 1.51 1.90
CA PRO A 135 -14.30 1.96 3.28
C PRO A 135 -12.84 2.14 3.71
N SER A 136 -12.55 3.29 4.28
CA SER A 136 -11.21 3.69 4.68
C SER A 136 -11.17 4.17 6.11
N THR A 137 -10.16 3.74 6.86
CA THR A 137 -9.89 4.18 8.23
C THR A 137 -8.82 5.26 8.28
N THR A 138 -7.85 5.19 7.37
CA THR A 138 -6.70 6.11 7.38
C THR A 138 -6.88 7.29 6.44
N GLY A 139 -7.73 7.18 5.42
CA GLY A 139 -7.80 8.12 4.30
C GLY A 139 -6.58 8.03 3.35
N ASN A 140 -5.70 7.04 3.56
CA ASN A 140 -4.52 6.76 2.73
C ASN A 140 -4.87 5.64 1.74
N ALA A 141 -5.74 5.95 0.78
CA ALA A 141 -6.38 4.97 -0.11
C ALA A 141 -5.38 4.10 -0.90
N VAL A 142 -4.20 4.63 -1.25
CA VAL A 142 -3.17 3.88 -1.99
C VAL A 142 -2.56 2.81 -1.10
N GLU A 143 -2.10 3.15 0.10
CA GLU A 143 -1.51 2.19 1.03
C GLU A 143 -2.53 1.15 1.49
N GLU A 144 -3.77 1.54 1.71
CA GLU A 144 -4.84 0.60 2.02
C GLU A 144 -5.14 -0.37 0.87
N LEU A 145 -4.98 0.07 -0.39
CA LEU A 145 -5.05 -0.80 -1.56
C LEU A 145 -3.88 -1.79 -1.59
N ILE A 146 -2.67 -1.32 -1.25
CA ILE A 146 -1.47 -2.16 -1.15
C ILE A 146 -1.60 -3.21 -0.04
N GLN A 147 -2.12 -2.85 1.13
CA GLN A 147 -2.33 -3.77 2.25
C GLN A 147 -3.24 -4.96 1.91
N GLN A 148 -4.06 -4.87 0.85
CA GLN A 148 -4.93 -5.94 0.38
C GLN A 148 -4.32 -6.80 -0.72
N GLN A 149 -3.07 -6.53 -1.14
CA GLN A 149 -2.39 -7.32 -2.15
C GLN A 149 -1.81 -8.61 -1.57
N ALA A 150 -1.58 -9.60 -2.45
CA ALA A 150 -0.93 -10.84 -2.07
C ALA A 150 0.52 -10.59 -1.61
N GLY A 151 0.96 -11.28 -0.56
CA GLY A 151 2.29 -11.09 0.03
C GLY A 151 2.43 -9.87 0.94
N VAL A 152 1.35 -9.12 1.15
CA VAL A 152 1.31 -7.94 2.02
C VAL A 152 0.49 -8.24 3.26
N SER A 153 0.98 -7.76 4.39
CA SER A 153 0.29 -7.87 5.67
C SER A 153 0.34 -6.56 6.46
N SER A 154 -0.71 -6.31 7.23
CA SER A 154 -0.80 -5.22 8.20
C SER A 154 -1.64 -5.71 9.37
N HIS A 155 -1.30 -5.29 10.57
CA HIS A 155 -2.01 -5.63 11.81
C HIS A 155 -2.61 -4.40 12.48
N ASP A 156 -2.40 -3.22 11.92
CA ASP A 156 -2.90 -1.96 12.45
C ASP A 156 -3.68 -1.22 11.36
N GLU A 157 -4.99 -1.11 11.56
CA GLU A 157 -5.89 -0.43 10.64
C GLU A 157 -5.78 1.09 10.64
N MET A 158 -5.03 1.68 11.57
CA MET A 158 -4.79 3.13 11.65
C MET A 158 -3.49 3.54 10.97
N SER A 159 -2.65 2.58 10.57
CA SER A 159 -1.36 2.82 9.97
C SER A 159 -1.38 2.68 8.45
N SER A 160 -0.62 3.55 7.76
CA SER A 160 -0.29 3.37 6.35
C SER A 160 0.89 2.41 6.13
N GLN A 161 1.50 1.92 7.20
CA GLN A 161 2.58 0.95 7.15
C GLN A 161 2.08 -0.43 6.72
N TYR A 162 2.93 -1.13 5.97
CA TYR A 162 2.67 -2.50 5.56
C TYR A 162 3.97 -3.29 5.52
N ASN A 163 3.86 -4.58 5.76
CA ASN A 163 4.96 -5.54 5.72
C ASN A 163 4.83 -6.38 4.45
N VAL A 164 5.96 -6.71 3.79
CA VAL A 164 5.93 -7.47 2.55
C VAL A 164 6.85 -8.68 2.65
N ARG A 165 6.26 -9.87 2.53
CA ARG A 165 6.99 -11.15 2.52
C ARG A 165 8.01 -11.24 3.67
N GLY A 166 7.55 -10.91 4.88
CA GLY A 166 8.35 -10.98 6.11
C GLY A 166 9.29 -9.79 6.35
N GLY A 167 9.43 -8.87 5.40
CA GLY A 167 10.18 -7.65 5.62
C GLY A 167 9.37 -6.62 6.40
N SER A 168 10.04 -5.77 7.16
CA SER A 168 9.41 -4.69 7.91
C SER A 168 9.03 -3.51 7.01
N PHE A 169 8.24 -2.57 7.54
CA PHE A 169 7.77 -1.41 6.78
C PHE A 169 8.89 -0.53 6.23
N ASP A 170 10.03 -0.45 6.89
CA ASP A 170 11.21 0.31 6.47
C ASP A 170 11.99 -0.35 5.33
N GLU A 171 11.71 -1.61 5.02
CA GLU A 171 12.24 -2.32 3.85
C GLU A 171 11.48 -2.03 2.55
N ASN A 172 10.49 -1.16 2.56
CA ASN A 172 9.68 -0.79 1.41
C ASN A 172 10.11 0.55 0.84
N ALA A 173 10.35 0.61 -0.48
CA ALA A 173 10.63 1.85 -1.18
C ALA A 173 9.35 2.50 -1.70
N VAL A 174 9.27 3.81 -1.64
CA VAL A 174 8.20 4.60 -2.25
C VAL A 174 8.81 5.62 -3.19
N TYR A 175 8.34 5.61 -4.44
CA TYR A 175 8.75 6.56 -5.47
C TYR A 175 7.55 7.34 -5.98
N ILE A 176 7.74 8.63 -6.22
CA ILE A 176 6.78 9.48 -6.93
C ILE A 176 7.51 10.09 -8.13
N ASN A 177 7.07 9.79 -9.36
CA ASN A 177 7.69 10.27 -10.60
C ASN A 177 9.22 10.04 -10.65
N ASN A 178 9.70 8.82 -10.32
CA ASN A 178 11.11 8.41 -10.24
C ASN A 178 11.95 9.04 -9.10
N ILE A 179 11.33 9.73 -8.16
CA ILE A 179 11.98 10.38 -7.02
C ILE A 179 11.60 9.61 -5.77
N GLU A 180 12.59 9.14 -5.00
CA GLU A 180 12.38 8.48 -3.72
C GLU A 180 11.81 9.48 -2.71
N VAL A 181 10.80 9.06 -1.94
CA VAL A 181 10.19 9.86 -0.89
C VAL A 181 10.38 9.19 0.48
N TYR A 182 10.54 10.02 1.49
CA TYR A 182 10.86 9.60 2.85
C TYR A 182 9.66 9.85 3.75
N ARG A 183 9.60 9.08 4.84
CA ARG A 183 8.64 9.33 5.92
C ARG A 183 9.38 9.87 7.16
N PRO A 184 8.68 10.53 8.10
CA PRO A 184 9.27 10.95 9.37
C PRO A 184 9.91 9.79 10.14
N PHE A 185 11.04 10.05 10.81
CA PHE A 185 11.89 9.03 11.44
C PHE A 185 11.41 8.59 12.82
N LEU A 186 10.74 9.48 13.59
CA LEU A 186 10.34 9.20 14.96
C LEU A 186 8.95 8.58 15.10
N VAL A 187 8.12 8.57 14.06
CA VAL A 187 6.78 7.97 14.13
C VAL A 187 6.87 6.50 14.58
N ARG A 188 6.19 6.17 15.68
CA ARG A 188 6.21 4.83 16.30
C ARG A 188 4.99 3.99 15.93
N SER A 189 3.81 4.60 15.94
CA SER A 189 2.54 3.89 15.80
C SER A 189 1.60 4.56 14.83
N GLY A 190 0.58 3.83 14.35
CA GLY A 190 -0.47 4.35 13.50
C GLY A 190 -1.31 5.45 14.14
N GLN A 191 -1.35 5.53 15.46
CA GLN A 191 -2.06 6.59 16.18
C GLN A 191 -1.40 7.96 15.95
N GLN A 192 -0.08 8.01 15.93
CA GLN A 192 0.74 9.20 15.66
C GLN A 192 0.90 9.49 14.16
N GLU A 193 0.58 8.52 13.32
CA GLU A 193 0.75 8.64 11.89
C GLU A 193 -0.35 9.50 11.28
N GLY A 194 0.06 10.53 10.54
CA GLY A 194 -0.84 11.41 9.82
C GLY A 194 -1.21 10.91 8.44
N LEU A 195 -1.24 11.83 7.50
CA LEU A 195 -1.47 11.56 6.10
C LEU A 195 -0.20 11.00 5.45
N SER A 196 -0.37 10.00 4.58
CA SER A 196 0.69 9.55 3.69
C SER A 196 1.10 10.66 2.73
N VAL A 197 2.36 10.63 2.28
CA VAL A 197 2.86 11.56 1.25
C VAL A 197 2.14 11.41 -0.09
N ILE A 198 1.44 10.29 -0.33
CA ILE A 198 0.71 10.03 -1.58
C ILE A 198 -0.70 10.61 -1.47
N ASN A 199 -1.01 11.59 -2.33
CA ASN A 199 -2.38 12.10 -2.46
C ASN A 199 -3.15 11.30 -3.53
N PRO A 200 -4.21 10.55 -3.18
CA PRO A 200 -4.94 9.69 -4.11
C PRO A 200 -5.57 10.41 -5.30
N ASP A 201 -5.94 11.69 -5.15
CA ASP A 201 -6.54 12.48 -6.22
C ASP A 201 -5.53 12.89 -7.30
N MET A 202 -4.23 12.86 -6.97
CA MET A 202 -3.14 13.19 -7.90
C MET A 202 -2.59 11.95 -8.62
N VAL A 203 -2.91 10.75 -8.16
CA VAL A 203 -2.37 9.48 -8.68
C VAL A 203 -2.95 9.16 -10.05
N GLY A 204 -2.06 8.87 -11.01
CA GLY A 204 -2.42 8.39 -12.34
C GLY A 204 -2.08 6.92 -12.57
N LEU A 205 -0.99 6.44 -11.96
CA LEU A 205 -0.55 5.06 -12.07
C LEU A 205 0.08 4.59 -10.77
N ILE A 206 -0.23 3.36 -10.39
CA ILE A 206 0.38 2.66 -9.25
C ILE A 206 1.10 1.43 -9.80
N GLY A 207 2.42 1.36 -9.59
CA GLY A 207 3.22 0.17 -9.78
C GLY A 207 3.60 -0.41 -8.42
N PHE A 208 3.34 -1.70 -8.19
CA PHE A 208 3.70 -2.35 -6.95
C PHE A 208 4.45 -3.66 -7.20
N SER A 209 5.56 -3.87 -6.49
CA SER A 209 6.36 -5.10 -6.57
C SER A 209 6.65 -5.63 -5.17
N THR A 210 6.37 -6.92 -4.95
CA THR A 210 6.61 -7.63 -3.68
C THR A 210 7.97 -8.34 -3.63
N GLY A 211 8.87 -8.02 -4.54
CA GLY A 211 10.22 -8.58 -4.66
C GLY A 211 10.61 -8.81 -6.12
N GLY A 212 11.87 -9.14 -6.37
CA GLY A 212 12.36 -9.32 -7.74
C GLY A 212 12.36 -8.04 -8.59
N PHE A 213 12.30 -6.86 -7.99
CA PHE A 213 12.18 -5.57 -8.69
C PHE A 213 13.48 -5.16 -9.38
N GLU A 214 13.35 -4.29 -10.37
CA GLU A 214 14.37 -3.86 -11.31
C GLU A 214 15.53 -3.07 -10.64
N ALA A 215 16.69 -2.96 -11.34
CA ALA A 215 17.88 -2.28 -10.83
C ALA A 215 17.71 -0.77 -10.62
N LYS A 216 16.71 -0.13 -11.25
CA LYS A 216 16.42 1.30 -11.07
C LYS A 216 15.97 1.65 -9.64
N TYR A 217 15.40 0.68 -8.92
CA TYR A 217 14.98 0.86 -7.54
C TYR A 217 16.09 0.45 -6.57
N GLY A 218 16.41 1.31 -5.60
CA GLY A 218 17.55 1.14 -4.72
C GLY A 218 17.19 0.82 -3.27
N ASP A 219 18.18 0.32 -2.59
CA ASP A 219 18.40 0.33 -1.14
C ASP A 219 17.25 -0.18 -0.25
N LYS A 220 16.44 -1.09 -0.79
CA LYS A 220 15.35 -1.76 -0.08
C LYS A 220 15.33 -3.25 -0.41
N MET A 221 14.85 -4.08 0.54
CA MET A 221 14.88 -5.53 0.44
C MET A 221 13.52 -6.18 0.24
N SER A 222 12.40 -5.45 0.46
CA SER A 222 11.09 -6.11 0.47
C SER A 222 10.17 -5.69 -0.65
N SER A 223 9.86 -4.42 -0.82
CA SER A 223 8.94 -3.99 -1.88
C SER A 223 9.27 -2.64 -2.48
N VAL A 224 8.61 -2.36 -3.59
CA VAL A 224 8.63 -1.04 -4.24
C VAL A 224 7.20 -0.63 -4.57
N LEU A 225 6.85 0.58 -4.18
CA LEU A 225 5.64 1.29 -4.57
C LEU A 225 6.05 2.47 -5.47
N ASP A 226 5.73 2.39 -6.75
CA ASP A 226 6.09 3.39 -7.78
C ASP A 226 4.84 4.12 -8.24
N ILE A 227 4.73 5.39 -7.87
CA ILE A 227 3.58 6.25 -8.15
C ILE A 227 3.94 7.21 -9.27
N THR A 228 3.06 7.30 -10.27
CA THR A 228 3.12 8.37 -11.27
C THR A 228 1.92 9.29 -11.08
N TYR A 229 2.17 10.58 -10.83
CA TYR A 229 1.12 11.58 -10.73
C TYR A 229 0.50 11.87 -12.11
N GLN A 230 -0.81 12.03 -12.10
CA GLN A 230 -1.57 12.31 -13.31
C GLN A 230 -1.35 13.75 -13.77
N GLN A 231 -0.98 13.93 -15.05
CA GLN A 231 -0.99 15.24 -15.66
C GLN A 231 -2.44 15.59 -16.06
N PRO A 232 -3.04 16.65 -15.51
CA PRO A 232 -4.40 17.05 -15.84
C PRO A 232 -4.54 17.42 -17.32
N LYS A 233 -5.70 17.13 -17.92
CA LYS A 233 -6.05 17.45 -19.31
C LYS A 233 -7.17 18.46 -19.43
N ARG A 234 -7.89 18.69 -18.36
CA ARG A 234 -9.01 19.62 -18.26
C ARG A 234 -9.01 20.23 -16.87
N ASN A 235 -9.63 21.37 -16.75
CA ASN A 235 -9.93 21.95 -15.45
C ASN A 235 -10.95 21.08 -14.75
N GLU A 236 -10.65 20.71 -13.51
CA GLU A 236 -11.54 19.95 -12.64
C GLU A 236 -11.28 20.31 -11.18
N ALA A 237 -12.31 20.16 -10.36
CA ALA A 237 -12.16 20.29 -8.93
C ALA A 237 -12.94 19.18 -8.24
N LYS A 238 -12.45 18.75 -7.06
CA LYS A 238 -13.10 17.75 -6.21
C LYS A 238 -13.06 18.24 -4.79
N ALA A 239 -14.09 17.93 -4.03
CA ALA A 239 -14.11 18.15 -2.59
C ALA A 239 -14.74 16.95 -1.90
N GLN A 240 -14.22 16.58 -0.75
CA GLN A 240 -14.73 15.51 0.08
C GLN A 240 -14.79 15.94 1.53
N LEU A 241 -15.88 15.58 2.20
CA LEU A 241 -16.08 15.78 3.63
C LEU A 241 -16.53 14.46 4.25
N SER A 242 -15.92 14.09 5.38
CA SER A 242 -16.26 12.89 6.14
C SER A 242 -16.08 13.13 7.65
N LEU A 243 -16.51 12.16 8.47
CA LEU A 243 -16.26 12.20 9.92
C LEU A 243 -14.76 12.08 10.26
N LEU A 244 -13.94 11.60 9.32
CA LEU A 244 -12.49 11.42 9.49
C LEU A 244 -11.67 12.59 8.96
N GLY A 245 -12.29 13.59 8.31
CA GLY A 245 -11.60 14.74 7.76
C GLY A 245 -12.23 15.30 6.49
N ALA A 246 -11.47 16.17 5.83
CA ALA A 246 -11.86 16.84 4.60
C ALA A 246 -10.70 16.88 3.59
N SER A 247 -11.03 16.85 2.29
CA SER A 247 -10.04 17.05 1.24
C SER A 247 -10.58 17.92 0.11
N GLY A 248 -9.69 18.64 -0.53
CA GLY A 248 -9.96 19.43 -1.72
C GLY A 248 -8.88 19.20 -2.77
N PHE A 249 -9.27 19.07 -4.02
CA PHE A 249 -8.41 18.92 -5.19
C PHE A 249 -8.83 19.88 -6.29
N ALA A 250 -7.84 20.50 -6.94
CA ALA A 250 -8.06 21.35 -8.09
C ALA A 250 -7.01 21.09 -9.15
N ALA A 251 -7.44 20.94 -10.40
CA ALA A 251 -6.59 20.81 -11.57
C ALA A 251 -6.87 21.95 -12.56
N LEU A 252 -5.81 22.58 -13.03
CA LEU A 252 -5.87 23.71 -13.98
C LEU A 252 -4.97 23.40 -15.17
N VAL A 253 -5.45 23.69 -16.36
CA VAL A 253 -4.76 23.36 -17.62
C VAL A 253 -4.70 24.59 -18.53
N GLY A 254 -3.49 24.93 -18.94
CA GLY A 254 -3.20 25.93 -19.96
C GLY A 254 -2.61 25.30 -21.23
N LYS A 255 -2.21 26.14 -22.18
CA LYS A 255 -1.66 25.66 -23.47
C LYS A 255 -0.33 24.92 -23.33
N LYS A 256 0.53 25.33 -22.39
CA LYS A 256 1.89 24.80 -22.19
C LYS A 256 2.12 24.27 -20.78
N TRP A 257 1.18 24.41 -19.90
CA TRP A 257 1.28 24.01 -18.51
C TRP A 257 0.01 23.29 -18.03
N ALA A 258 0.19 22.41 -17.07
CA ALA A 258 -0.86 21.78 -16.32
C ALA A 258 -0.44 21.71 -14.86
N MET A 259 -1.35 22.01 -13.95
CA MET A 259 -1.06 21.93 -12.51
C MET A 259 -2.22 21.25 -11.76
N SER A 260 -1.88 20.59 -10.70
CA SER A 260 -2.84 20.05 -9.73
C SER A 260 -2.42 20.41 -8.32
N HIS A 261 -3.40 20.68 -7.49
CA HIS A 261 -3.24 21.07 -6.10
C HIS A 261 -4.17 20.19 -5.24
N GLY A 262 -3.67 19.67 -4.15
CA GLY A 262 -4.43 18.91 -3.18
C GLY A 262 -4.21 19.46 -1.77
N LEU A 263 -5.29 19.63 -1.02
CA LEU A 263 -5.28 19.99 0.39
C LEU A 263 -6.03 18.92 1.15
N ARG A 264 -5.44 18.36 2.20
CA ARG A 264 -6.09 17.34 3.02
C ARG A 264 -5.97 17.66 4.49
N TYR A 265 -7.09 17.53 5.19
CA TYR A 265 -7.17 17.56 6.64
C TYR A 265 -7.72 16.23 7.12
N LYS A 266 -7.11 15.65 8.15
CA LYS A 266 -7.54 14.38 8.75
C LYS A 266 -7.52 14.50 10.27
N THR A 267 -8.46 13.84 10.92
CA THR A 267 -8.46 13.64 12.37
C THR A 267 -8.88 12.21 12.70
N ASN A 268 -8.13 11.55 13.57
CA ASN A 268 -8.45 10.20 14.04
C ASN A 268 -9.25 10.21 15.35
N LYS A 269 -9.63 11.39 15.86
CA LYS A 269 -10.31 11.54 17.16
C LYS A 269 -11.53 10.62 17.29
N TYR A 270 -12.34 10.55 16.25
CA TYR A 270 -13.54 9.71 16.24
C TYR A 270 -13.22 8.20 16.30
N LEU A 271 -12.18 7.73 15.59
CA LEU A 271 -11.74 6.34 15.62
C LEU A 271 -11.11 5.99 16.97
N LEU A 272 -10.20 6.85 17.45
CA LEU A 272 -9.49 6.66 18.70
C LEU A 272 -10.42 6.62 19.92
N GLY A 273 -11.59 7.27 19.85
CA GLY A 273 -12.63 7.12 20.88
C GLY A 273 -13.24 5.70 20.99
N SER A 274 -12.85 4.75 20.14
CA SER A 274 -13.27 3.34 20.21
C SER A 274 -12.17 2.39 20.64
N VAL A 275 -10.96 2.87 20.78
CA VAL A 275 -9.83 2.07 21.26
C VAL A 275 -10.02 1.80 22.75
N ASP A 276 -9.53 0.63 23.19
CA ASP A 276 -9.60 0.23 24.61
C ASP A 276 -8.75 1.13 25.54
N THR A 277 -7.64 1.67 25.00
CA THR A 277 -6.87 2.72 25.67
C THR A 277 -7.65 4.03 25.64
N LYS A 278 -8.40 4.30 26.70
CA LYS A 278 -9.17 5.52 26.84
C LYS A 278 -8.26 6.72 27.05
N GLY A 279 -8.68 7.85 26.52
CA GLY A 279 -7.95 9.11 26.69
C GLY A 279 -8.52 10.22 25.84
N GLU A 280 -8.09 11.43 26.11
CA GLU A 280 -8.38 12.58 25.26
C GLU A 280 -7.35 12.64 24.12
N TYR A 281 -7.77 12.23 22.94
CA TYR A 281 -6.96 12.29 21.73
C TYR A 281 -7.28 13.56 20.93
N ARG A 282 -6.24 14.29 20.54
CA ARG A 282 -6.35 15.49 19.69
C ARG A 282 -5.36 15.38 18.52
N PRO A 283 -5.58 14.43 17.58
CA PRO A 283 -4.78 14.33 16.37
C PRO A 283 -5.30 15.30 15.31
N ASP A 284 -4.40 16.13 14.79
CA ASP A 284 -4.68 17.06 13.70
C ASP A 284 -3.58 16.92 12.64
N PHE A 285 -3.98 16.49 11.43
CA PHE A 285 -3.09 16.24 10.33
C PHE A 285 -3.50 17.09 9.14
N LEU A 286 -2.57 17.89 8.64
CA LEU A 286 -2.78 18.78 7.50
C LEU A 286 -1.67 18.57 6.48
N ASP A 287 -2.02 18.40 5.19
CA ASP A 287 -1.05 18.45 4.11
C ASP A 287 -1.55 19.24 2.91
N TYR A 288 -0.61 19.89 2.24
CA TYR A 288 -0.80 20.54 0.95
C TYR A 288 0.21 20.00 -0.04
N GLN A 289 -0.28 19.61 -1.21
CA GLN A 289 0.54 19.08 -2.29
C GLN A 289 0.27 19.80 -3.60
N THR A 290 1.32 19.91 -4.43
CA THR A 290 1.22 20.48 -5.78
C THR A 290 2.05 19.68 -6.76
N PHE A 291 1.53 19.52 -7.98
CA PHE A 291 2.24 19.00 -9.12
C PHE A 291 2.04 19.95 -10.29
N ILE A 292 3.13 20.45 -10.85
CA ILE A 292 3.13 21.40 -11.96
C ILE A 292 3.97 20.81 -13.08
N SER A 293 3.40 20.72 -14.29
CA SER A 293 4.09 20.28 -15.50
C SER A 293 4.08 21.39 -16.52
N TYR A 294 5.26 21.79 -16.98
CA TYR A 294 5.44 22.81 -17.99
C TYR A 294 6.17 22.26 -19.22
N ARG A 295 5.58 22.45 -20.38
CA ARG A 295 6.13 22.03 -21.68
C ARG A 295 6.28 23.24 -22.60
N PRO A 296 7.42 23.90 -22.60
CA PRO A 296 7.66 25.06 -23.45
C PRO A 296 7.55 24.70 -24.94
N ASP A 297 8.01 23.52 -25.31
CA ASP A 297 7.97 22.94 -26.66
C ASP A 297 7.91 21.40 -26.60
N SER A 298 8.09 20.72 -27.73
CA SER A 298 8.07 19.27 -27.85
C SER A 298 9.34 18.57 -27.31
N LEU A 299 10.42 19.33 -27.09
CA LEU A 299 11.71 18.80 -26.65
C LEU A 299 11.93 18.87 -25.14
N TRP A 300 11.26 19.80 -24.47
CA TRP A 300 11.45 20.06 -23.06
C TRP A 300 10.20 19.76 -22.24
N LYS A 301 10.40 19.11 -21.10
CA LYS A 301 9.40 18.90 -20.07
C LYS A 301 10.02 19.25 -18.71
N ILE A 302 9.34 20.07 -17.94
CA ILE A 302 9.75 20.51 -16.61
C ILE A 302 8.61 20.20 -15.65
N ASP A 303 8.85 19.30 -14.71
CA ASP A 303 7.88 18.90 -13.70
C ASP A 303 8.36 19.33 -12.32
N PHE A 304 7.47 19.88 -11.52
CA PHE A 304 7.71 20.25 -10.13
C PHE A 304 6.69 19.56 -9.23
N ILE A 305 7.17 18.93 -8.16
CA ILE A 305 6.36 18.34 -7.08
C ILE A 305 6.70 19.07 -5.79
N GLY A 306 5.69 19.48 -5.03
CA GLY A 306 5.84 20.07 -3.71
C GLY A 306 4.87 19.44 -2.71
N ASN A 307 5.34 19.23 -1.47
CA ASN A 307 4.53 18.78 -0.34
C ASN A 307 4.93 19.53 0.91
N ILE A 308 3.93 19.98 1.66
CA ILE A 308 4.06 20.56 3.01
C ILE A 308 3.08 19.81 3.90
N SER A 309 3.59 19.18 4.96
CA SER A 309 2.78 18.39 5.88
C SER A 309 3.10 18.78 7.32
N GLU A 310 2.06 18.91 8.13
CA GLU A 310 2.15 19.15 9.57
C GLU A 310 1.19 18.21 10.30
N ASN A 311 1.73 17.37 11.17
CA ASN A 311 1.00 16.38 11.92
C ASN A 311 1.20 16.65 13.41
N HIS A 312 0.12 16.93 14.12
CA HIS A 312 0.08 17.06 15.58
C HIS A 312 -0.63 15.84 16.17
N PHE A 313 -0.06 15.29 17.21
CA PHE A 313 -0.70 14.27 18.01
C PHE A 313 -0.56 14.63 19.48
N ASN A 314 -1.69 14.93 20.12
CA ASN A 314 -1.75 15.15 21.56
C ASN A 314 -2.60 14.07 22.19
N PHE A 315 -2.11 13.50 23.26
CA PHE A 315 -2.78 12.44 23.99
C PHE A 315 -2.69 12.67 25.50
N VAL A 316 -3.83 12.64 26.16
CA VAL A 316 -3.94 12.63 27.63
C VAL A 316 -4.61 11.31 27.98
N PRO A 317 -3.89 10.35 28.58
CA PRO A 317 -4.44 9.06 28.93
C PRO A 317 -5.55 9.20 29.99
N ASP A 318 -6.58 8.38 29.88
CA ASP A 318 -7.65 8.24 30.85
C ASP A 318 -7.56 6.89 31.53
N ASN A 319 -8.22 6.77 32.66
CA ASN A 319 -8.25 5.55 33.44
C ASN A 319 -8.83 4.39 32.61
N ARG A 320 -8.20 3.24 32.75
CA ARG A 320 -8.52 2.07 31.95
C ARG A 320 -8.89 0.88 32.84
N GLU A 321 -9.84 0.08 32.34
CA GLU A 321 -10.20 -1.20 32.93
C GLU A 321 -10.37 -2.21 31.79
N THR A 322 -9.63 -3.34 31.85
CA THR A 322 -9.67 -4.40 30.85
C THR A 322 -9.78 -5.75 31.56
N SER A 323 -10.75 -6.57 31.15
CA SER A 323 -10.87 -7.96 31.63
C SER A 323 -10.27 -8.90 30.58
N PHE A 324 -9.52 -9.91 31.05
CA PHE A 324 -8.89 -10.91 30.20
C PHE A 324 -8.78 -12.25 30.95
N GLY A 325 -8.40 -13.31 30.24
CA GLY A 325 -8.30 -14.66 30.78
C GLY A 325 -9.32 -15.65 30.19
N THR A 326 -9.59 -16.72 30.93
CA THR A 326 -10.56 -17.74 30.54
C THR A 326 -11.87 -17.59 31.34
N LEU A 327 -12.91 -18.37 31.00
CA LEU A 327 -14.16 -18.38 31.77
C LEU A 327 -13.95 -18.86 33.24
N GLU A 328 -12.92 -19.65 33.46
CA GLU A 328 -12.61 -20.19 34.78
C GLU A 328 -11.67 -19.30 35.59
N GLU A 329 -10.90 -18.44 34.89
CA GLU A 329 -9.90 -17.58 35.50
C GLU A 329 -9.92 -16.18 34.83
N VAL A 330 -10.79 -15.30 35.32
CA VAL A 330 -10.94 -13.94 34.84
C VAL A 330 -10.10 -12.98 35.67
N LYS A 331 -9.18 -12.28 35.03
CA LYS A 331 -8.40 -11.21 35.63
C LYS A 331 -8.93 -9.86 35.16
N LYS A 332 -8.87 -8.86 36.04
CA LYS A 332 -9.30 -7.49 35.76
C LYS A 332 -8.14 -6.55 35.99
N PHE A 333 -7.68 -5.94 34.92
CA PHE A 333 -6.60 -4.95 34.94
C PHE A 333 -7.17 -3.54 34.97
N LYS A 334 -6.78 -2.77 35.96
CA LYS A 334 -7.16 -1.36 36.12
C LYS A 334 -5.91 -0.53 36.12
N VAL A 335 -5.89 0.58 35.37
CA VAL A 335 -4.82 1.57 35.41
C VAL A 335 -5.41 2.94 35.61
N TYR A 336 -4.81 3.68 36.52
CA TYR A 336 -5.05 5.11 36.71
C TYR A 336 -3.86 5.86 36.12
N PHE A 337 -4.14 6.72 35.14
CA PHE A 337 -3.12 7.48 34.44
C PHE A 337 -3.10 8.94 34.86
N ASP A 338 -1.91 9.53 34.81
CA ASP A 338 -1.68 10.98 34.84
C ASP A 338 -0.59 11.33 33.83
N GLY A 339 -0.69 12.55 33.24
CA GLY A 339 0.30 13.03 32.31
C GLY A 339 -0.23 13.27 30.89
N GLN A 340 0.69 13.43 29.95
CA GLN A 340 0.36 13.72 28.54
C GLN A 340 1.49 13.35 27.59
N GLU A 341 1.12 13.12 26.33
CA GLU A 341 2.01 12.97 25.18
C GLU A 341 1.71 14.09 24.17
N LYS A 342 2.76 14.68 23.59
CA LYS A 342 2.67 15.70 22.53
C LYS A 342 3.72 15.43 21.47
N ASP A 343 3.26 15.17 20.26
CA ASP A 343 4.12 14.90 19.12
C ASP A 343 3.84 15.89 17.99
N LEU A 344 4.91 16.27 17.31
CA LEU A 344 4.87 17.15 16.14
C LEU A 344 5.78 16.58 15.07
N PHE A 345 5.22 16.39 13.87
CA PHE A 345 5.98 16.00 12.67
C PHE A 345 5.70 17.00 11.56
N ARG A 346 6.70 17.81 11.22
CA ARG A 346 6.61 18.81 10.15
C ARG A 346 7.55 18.45 9.03
N THR A 347 7.01 18.29 7.81
CA THR A 347 7.74 17.83 6.64
C THR A 347 7.58 18.82 5.49
N PHE A 348 8.69 19.09 4.80
CA PHE A 348 8.74 19.82 3.54
C PHE A 348 9.45 18.95 2.52
N PHE A 349 8.83 18.76 1.37
CA PHE A 349 9.41 18.03 0.26
C PHE A 349 9.22 18.82 -1.02
N GLY A 350 10.29 18.95 -1.80
CA GLY A 350 10.27 19.59 -3.11
C GLY A 350 11.11 18.81 -4.09
N ALA A 351 10.63 18.67 -5.34
CA ALA A 351 11.36 17.96 -6.38
C ALA A 351 11.13 18.61 -7.75
N LEU A 352 12.19 18.65 -8.56
CA LEU A 352 12.22 19.20 -9.90
C LEU A 352 12.77 18.15 -10.86
N ASP A 353 12.05 17.85 -11.94
CA ASP A 353 12.52 17.01 -13.06
C ASP A 353 12.56 17.85 -14.33
N ILE A 354 13.75 18.00 -14.90
CA ILE A 354 13.96 18.66 -16.19
C ILE A 354 14.36 17.60 -17.20
N THR A 355 13.44 17.25 -18.09
CA THR A 355 13.64 16.25 -19.14
C THR A 355 13.80 16.91 -20.49
N ARG A 356 14.85 16.52 -21.24
CA ARG A 356 15.09 16.93 -22.64
C ARG A 356 15.10 15.72 -23.56
N GLN A 357 14.33 15.78 -24.63
CA GLN A 357 14.42 14.84 -25.74
C GLN A 357 15.64 15.17 -26.59
N LEU A 358 16.62 14.25 -26.65
CA LEU A 358 17.85 14.39 -27.44
C LEU A 358 17.66 13.86 -28.87
N GLY A 359 16.62 13.08 -29.11
CA GLY A 359 16.24 12.48 -30.37
C GLY A 359 14.92 11.74 -30.25
N LYS A 360 14.49 11.05 -31.31
CA LYS A 360 13.21 10.31 -31.30
C LYS A 360 13.13 9.24 -30.22
N ASN A 361 14.27 8.66 -29.88
CA ASN A 361 14.36 7.46 -29.02
C ASN A 361 15.17 7.70 -27.74
N THR A 362 15.71 8.89 -27.52
CA THR A 362 16.63 9.16 -26.40
C THR A 362 16.18 10.39 -25.62
N SER A 363 16.08 10.26 -24.32
CA SER A 363 15.82 11.37 -23.39
C SER A 363 16.85 11.43 -22.28
N LEU A 364 17.16 12.63 -21.84
CA LEU A 364 18.00 12.92 -20.67
C LEU A 364 17.16 13.70 -19.66
N SER A 365 17.15 13.24 -18.42
CA SER A 365 16.48 13.91 -17.31
C SER A 365 17.49 14.29 -16.24
N LEU A 366 17.34 15.49 -15.68
CA LEU A 366 18.01 15.93 -14.47
C LEU A 366 16.94 16.12 -13.39
N LEU A 367 17.01 15.30 -12.34
CA LEU A 367 16.11 15.32 -11.21
C LEU A 367 16.85 15.85 -9.98
N ALA A 368 16.23 16.80 -9.28
CA ALA A 368 16.73 17.30 -8.00
C ALA A 368 15.59 17.27 -6.99
N SER A 369 15.88 16.81 -5.78
CA SER A 369 14.88 16.79 -4.69
C SER A 369 15.49 17.19 -3.36
N ALA A 370 14.66 17.76 -2.49
CA ALA A 370 15.02 18.09 -1.13
C ALA A 370 13.89 17.68 -0.19
N PHE A 371 14.23 16.93 0.85
CA PHE A 371 13.37 16.53 1.94
C PHE A 371 13.89 17.12 3.23
N TYR A 372 13.00 17.76 3.99
CA TYR A 372 13.27 18.29 5.32
C TYR A 372 12.20 17.80 6.28
N THR A 373 12.60 17.32 7.46
CA THR A 373 11.70 17.00 8.55
C THR A 373 12.18 17.59 9.86
N LYS A 374 11.24 18.12 10.65
CA LYS A 374 11.43 18.49 12.04
C LYS A 374 10.44 17.71 12.88
N GLU A 375 10.97 16.93 13.80
CA GLU A 375 10.22 15.97 14.57
C GLU A 375 10.42 16.20 16.05
N GLN A 376 9.35 16.07 16.80
CA GLN A 376 9.32 16.17 18.24
C GLN A 376 8.41 15.07 18.77
N GLU A 377 8.88 14.37 19.78
CA GLU A 377 8.13 13.40 20.56
C GLU A 377 8.40 13.68 22.03
N THR A 378 7.35 14.08 22.76
CA THR A 378 7.49 14.45 24.17
C THR A 378 6.33 13.89 24.98
N TYR A 379 6.66 13.13 26.01
CA TYR A 379 5.67 12.63 26.96
C TYR A 379 6.19 12.59 28.38
N ASP A 380 5.27 12.73 29.31
CA ASP A 380 5.35 12.43 30.73
C ASP A 380 4.09 11.65 31.07
N ILE A 381 4.21 10.34 31.33
CA ILE A 381 3.07 9.48 31.62
C ILE A 381 3.39 8.69 32.88
N GLN A 382 2.56 8.86 33.90
CA GLN A 382 2.55 8.04 35.10
C GLN A 382 1.34 7.12 35.07
N GLY A 383 1.52 5.87 35.43
CA GLY A 383 0.44 4.90 35.56
C GLY A 383 0.53 4.17 36.89
N GLN A 384 -0.61 4.03 37.57
CA GLN A 384 -0.76 3.14 38.72
C GLN A 384 -1.72 2.03 38.33
N TYR A 385 -1.32 0.78 38.45
CA TYR A 385 -2.13 -0.35 38.03
C TYR A 385 -2.48 -1.29 39.17
N TRP A 386 -3.65 -1.91 39.03
CA TRP A 386 -4.14 -2.99 39.86
C TRP A 386 -4.52 -4.17 38.99
N LEU A 387 -4.17 -5.36 39.45
CA LEU A 387 -4.60 -6.59 38.82
C LEU A 387 -5.45 -7.37 39.83
N ASP A 388 -6.74 -7.52 39.57
CA ASP A 388 -7.71 -8.18 40.40
C ASP A 388 -7.98 -9.60 39.85
N ASP A 389 -8.05 -10.61 40.71
CA ASP A 389 -8.69 -11.87 40.37
C ASP A 389 -10.18 -11.74 40.62
N VAL A 390 -10.98 -11.81 39.56
CA VAL A 390 -12.43 -11.58 39.64
C VAL A 390 -13.11 -12.74 40.37
N ASN A 391 -12.64 -13.97 40.15
CA ASN A 391 -13.26 -15.16 40.73
C ASN A 391 -12.98 -15.30 42.24
N GLN A 392 -11.80 -14.86 42.65
CA GLN A 392 -11.41 -14.90 44.07
C GLN A 392 -11.71 -13.57 44.78
N ASN A 393 -12.12 -12.54 44.04
CA ASN A 393 -12.31 -11.17 44.55
C ASN A 393 -11.11 -10.65 45.36
N THR A 394 -9.91 -10.93 44.84
CA THR A 394 -8.64 -10.56 45.48
C THR A 394 -7.82 -9.69 44.54
N ASN A 395 -7.10 -8.71 45.09
CA ASN A 395 -6.09 -7.94 44.37
C ASN A 395 -4.79 -8.76 44.41
N ILE A 396 -4.25 -9.08 43.24
CA ILE A 396 -3.07 -9.91 43.09
C ILE A 396 -1.84 -9.14 42.62
N ALA A 397 -2.01 -7.90 42.16
CA ALA A 397 -0.89 -7.05 41.76
C ALA A 397 -1.22 -5.57 41.91
N VAL A 398 -0.24 -4.80 42.37
CA VAL A 398 -0.25 -3.32 42.40
C VAL A 398 1.10 -2.86 41.90
N GLY A 399 1.13 -1.87 41.03
CA GLY A 399 2.38 -1.32 40.53
C GLY A 399 2.23 0.10 40.05
N THR A 400 3.36 0.80 40.01
CA THR A 400 3.47 2.16 39.48
C THR A 400 4.60 2.25 38.49
N TYR A 401 4.39 3.01 37.41
CA TYR A 401 5.43 3.31 36.45
C TYR A 401 5.38 4.80 36.07
N LEU A 402 6.54 5.30 35.63
CA LEU A 402 6.70 6.64 35.08
C LEU A 402 7.54 6.53 33.82
N GLU A 403 7.01 7.05 32.72
CA GLU A 403 7.69 7.16 31.43
C GLU A 403 7.88 8.61 31.05
N HIS A 404 9.09 8.96 30.64
CA HIS A 404 9.48 10.28 30.21
C HIS A 404 10.23 10.24 28.89
N ALA A 405 9.90 11.16 27.97
CA ALA A 405 10.70 11.39 26.78
C ALA A 405 10.71 12.86 26.36
N ARG A 406 11.87 13.26 25.82
CA ARG A 406 12.13 14.55 25.17
C ARG A 406 13.01 14.29 23.94
N ASN A 407 12.37 13.87 22.85
CA ASN A 407 13.04 13.48 21.63
C ASN A 407 12.80 14.54 20.56
N TYR A 408 13.89 15.02 19.98
CA TYR A 408 13.89 16.00 18.91
C TYR A 408 14.80 15.53 17.81
N LEU A 409 14.30 15.54 16.56
CA LEU A 409 15.07 15.18 15.40
C LEU A 409 14.86 16.21 14.28
N THR A 410 15.94 16.50 13.55
CA THR A 410 15.89 17.28 12.33
C THR A 410 16.63 16.49 11.25
N GLY A 411 15.94 16.22 10.16
CA GLY A 411 16.48 15.48 9.02
C GLY A 411 16.47 16.31 7.75
N HIS A 412 17.58 16.29 7.00
CA HIS A 412 17.71 16.86 5.67
C HIS A 412 18.23 15.79 4.73
N VAL A 413 17.57 15.60 3.60
CA VAL A 413 18.04 14.72 2.52
C VAL A 413 17.91 15.48 1.21
N GLU A 414 19.02 15.72 0.56
CA GLU A 414 19.08 16.37 -0.76
C GLU A 414 19.61 15.37 -1.77
N ASN A 415 19.03 15.37 -2.96
CA ASN A 415 19.36 14.40 -4.00
C ASN A 415 19.44 15.08 -5.37
N VAL A 416 20.45 14.71 -6.16
CA VAL A 416 20.56 15.08 -7.57
C VAL A 416 20.86 13.82 -8.37
N LYS A 417 20.03 13.56 -9.38
CA LYS A 417 20.06 12.38 -10.25
C LYS A 417 20.05 12.76 -11.71
N MET A 418 20.96 12.23 -12.47
CA MET A 418 20.98 12.30 -13.92
C MET A 418 20.52 10.95 -14.48
N LEU A 419 19.54 10.96 -15.39
CA LEU A 419 18.88 9.79 -15.92
C LEU A 419 18.86 9.84 -17.45
N LEU A 420 19.49 8.84 -18.09
CA LEU A 420 19.49 8.65 -19.54
C LEU A 420 18.60 7.45 -19.89
N ARG A 421 17.67 7.65 -20.82
CA ARG A 421 16.82 6.60 -21.38
C ARG A 421 16.99 6.51 -22.88
N HIS A 422 17.11 5.29 -23.37
CA HIS A 422 17.14 5.00 -24.79
C HIS A 422 16.20 3.83 -25.12
N LYS A 423 15.30 4.06 -26.07
CA LYS A 423 14.28 3.09 -26.43
C LYS A 423 14.31 2.77 -27.91
N THR A 424 14.44 1.50 -28.21
CA THR A 424 14.29 0.96 -29.56
C THR A 424 13.10 -0.03 -29.60
N ARG A 425 12.86 -0.62 -30.75
CA ARG A 425 11.79 -1.63 -30.89
C ARG A 425 11.99 -2.85 -29.97
N LYS A 426 13.24 -3.27 -29.75
CA LYS A 426 13.59 -4.50 -28.96
C LYS A 426 14.20 -4.18 -27.62
N HIS A 427 14.87 -3.06 -27.47
CA HIS A 427 15.61 -2.69 -26.27
C HIS A 427 15.04 -1.42 -25.63
N GLU A 428 15.00 -1.41 -24.33
CA GLU A 428 14.69 -0.25 -23.52
C GLU A 428 15.75 -0.15 -22.43
N SER A 429 16.78 0.67 -22.73
CA SER A 429 17.95 0.82 -21.88
C SER A 429 17.80 2.07 -21.02
N GLU A 430 18.15 1.95 -19.76
CA GLU A 430 18.13 3.04 -18.79
C GLU A 430 19.41 3.03 -17.95
N GLY A 431 19.98 4.21 -17.71
CA GLY A 431 21.12 4.38 -16.82
C GLY A 431 21.01 5.66 -16.02
N ALA A 432 21.36 5.61 -14.74
CA ALA A 432 21.36 6.79 -13.89
C ALA A 432 22.59 6.85 -12.99
N LEU A 433 22.96 8.09 -12.66
CA LEU A 433 23.93 8.43 -11.63
C LEU A 433 23.27 9.41 -10.66
N GLU A 434 23.41 9.16 -9.37
CA GLU A 434 22.73 9.87 -8.31
C GLU A 434 23.69 10.17 -7.16
N ILE A 435 23.64 11.40 -6.63
CA ILE A 435 24.33 11.78 -5.43
C ILE A 435 23.32 12.27 -4.40
N LYS A 436 23.41 11.74 -3.18
CA LYS A 436 22.53 12.03 -2.07
C LYS A 436 23.33 12.58 -0.89
N PHE A 437 22.86 13.65 -0.28
CA PHE A 437 23.43 14.26 0.93
C PHE A 437 22.42 14.07 2.07
N GLU A 438 22.89 13.51 3.17
CA GLU A 438 22.08 13.22 4.34
C GLU A 438 22.66 13.94 5.56
N ASN A 439 21.82 14.67 6.29
CA ASN A 439 22.18 15.31 7.56
C ASN A 439 21.03 15.09 8.54
N VAL A 440 21.27 14.28 9.55
CA VAL A 440 20.29 13.98 10.62
C VAL A 440 20.89 14.39 11.95
N LYS A 441 20.18 15.22 12.70
CA LYS A 441 20.53 15.67 14.05
C LYS A 441 19.46 15.18 15.02
N GLU A 442 19.90 14.50 16.06
CA GLU A 442 19.03 13.99 17.12
C GLU A 442 19.51 14.48 18.48
N ARG A 443 18.52 14.82 19.31
CA ARG A 443 18.69 14.95 20.76
C ARG A 443 17.57 14.17 21.41
N ALA A 444 17.90 13.12 22.13
CA ALA A 444 16.94 12.29 22.84
C ALA A 444 17.31 12.19 24.32
N THR A 445 16.30 12.30 25.18
CA THR A 445 16.37 12.03 26.61
C THR A 445 15.15 11.22 26.99
N GLU A 446 15.35 9.97 27.38
CA GLU A 446 14.28 9.09 27.80
C GLU A 446 14.63 8.45 29.12
N TYR A 447 13.64 8.21 29.97
CA TYR A 447 13.80 7.32 31.13
C TYR A 447 12.46 6.66 31.47
N GLU A 448 12.58 5.48 32.07
CA GLU A 448 11.47 4.69 32.56
C GLU A 448 11.79 4.24 33.99
N MET A 449 10.85 4.46 34.88
CA MET A 449 10.94 4.08 36.30
C MET A 449 9.75 3.19 36.64
N ARG A 450 10.00 2.13 37.40
CA ARG A 450 8.97 1.16 37.84
C ARG A 450 9.26 0.67 39.25
N ASP A 451 8.21 0.39 40.01
CA ASP A 451 8.30 -0.35 41.28
C ASP A 451 8.27 -1.87 41.04
N SER A 452 7.71 -2.29 39.89
CA SER A 452 7.67 -3.71 39.46
C SER A 452 7.68 -3.74 37.94
N SER A 453 8.60 -4.45 37.33
CA SER A 453 8.74 -4.49 35.85
C SER A 453 8.50 -5.87 35.28
N GLY A 454 7.56 -6.59 35.79
CA GLY A 454 7.38 -7.93 35.31
C GLY A 454 8.54 -8.82 35.79
N TYR A 455 9.43 -9.26 34.92
CA TYR A 455 10.39 -10.29 35.34
C TYR A 455 11.67 -9.81 35.97
N SER A 456 12.05 -8.58 35.82
CA SER A 456 13.41 -8.14 36.05
C SER A 456 13.59 -7.42 37.36
N ILE A 457 12.53 -6.89 37.94
CA ILE A 457 12.59 -6.10 39.16
C ILE A 457 11.57 -6.65 40.17
N PRO A 458 11.98 -7.08 41.36
CA PRO A 458 11.07 -7.39 42.44
C PRO A 458 10.24 -6.17 42.84
N HIS A 459 8.99 -6.38 43.23
CA HIS A 459 8.13 -5.32 43.71
C HIS A 459 8.73 -4.60 44.90
N THR A 460 8.87 -3.28 44.85
CA THR A 460 9.34 -2.42 45.92
C THR A 460 8.26 -1.37 46.20
N PRO A 461 7.45 -1.50 47.27
CA PRO A 461 6.28 -0.66 47.46
C PRO A 461 6.57 0.83 47.71
N ASP A 462 7.79 1.14 48.15
CA ASP A 462 8.14 2.47 48.67
C ASP A 462 8.95 3.32 47.68
N ARG A 463 9.33 2.79 46.51
CA ARG A 463 10.15 3.51 45.53
C ARG A 463 9.95 3.01 44.13
N LEU A 464 10.25 3.90 43.17
CA LEU A 464 10.38 3.57 41.75
C LEU A 464 11.86 3.38 41.42
N ASP A 465 12.20 2.26 40.79
CA ASP A 465 13.55 2.02 40.30
C ASP A 465 13.70 2.47 38.85
N LEU A 466 14.83 3.09 38.54
CA LEU A 466 15.19 3.45 37.18
C LEU A 466 15.56 2.18 36.40
N ILE A 467 14.69 1.75 35.48
CA ILE A 467 14.91 0.53 34.70
C ILE A 467 15.48 0.79 33.32
N TYR A 468 15.24 1.98 32.79
CA TYR A 468 15.74 2.41 31.49
C TYR A 468 16.06 3.90 31.52
N SER A 469 17.18 4.26 30.91
CA SER A 469 17.58 5.64 30.71
C SER A 469 18.37 5.74 29.41
N LEU A 470 18.01 6.67 28.53
CA LEU A 470 18.71 6.95 27.29
C LEU A 470 19.06 8.43 27.21
N ARG A 471 20.32 8.72 26.86
CA ARG A 471 20.74 10.05 26.44
C ARG A 471 21.45 9.96 25.09
N SER A 472 21.03 10.75 24.13
CA SER A 472 21.60 10.80 22.80
C SER A 472 21.70 12.25 22.32
N VAL A 473 22.89 12.62 21.85
CA VAL A 473 23.10 13.87 21.10
C VAL A 473 24.00 13.49 19.93
N ASN A 474 23.38 13.21 18.80
CA ASN A 474 24.07 12.70 17.63
C ASN A 474 23.84 13.58 16.40
N GLU A 475 24.84 13.65 15.54
CA GLU A 475 24.74 14.21 14.19
C GLU A 475 25.35 13.23 13.20
N MET A 476 24.53 12.76 12.24
CA MET A 476 24.97 11.96 11.12
C MET A 476 25.03 12.82 9.86
N ARG A 477 26.24 13.02 9.33
CA ARG A 477 26.43 13.63 8.00
C ARG A 477 27.02 12.59 7.07
N SER A 478 26.30 12.30 5.98
CA SER A 478 26.76 11.32 5.02
C SER A 478 26.48 11.71 3.58
N ARG A 479 27.17 11.04 2.66
CA ARG A 479 26.95 11.14 1.23
C ARG A 479 26.79 9.75 0.67
N ARG A 480 25.84 9.59 -0.26
CA ARG A 480 25.72 8.37 -1.04
C ARG A 480 25.96 8.69 -2.51
N LEU A 481 26.80 7.89 -3.15
CA LEU A 481 26.96 7.89 -4.59
C LEU A 481 26.34 6.60 -5.11
N GLU A 482 25.26 6.75 -5.87
CA GLU A 482 24.47 5.64 -6.38
C GLU A 482 24.42 5.67 -7.90
N GLY A 483 24.25 4.52 -8.52
CA GLY A 483 24.02 4.47 -9.94
C GLY A 483 23.54 3.11 -10.38
N TYR A 484 22.95 3.06 -11.56
CA TYR A 484 22.53 1.82 -12.17
C TYR A 484 22.56 1.90 -13.70
N ILE A 485 22.67 0.72 -14.31
CA ILE A 485 22.40 0.51 -15.71
C ILE A 485 21.49 -0.72 -15.84
N MET A 486 20.50 -0.65 -16.71
CA MET A 486 19.60 -1.76 -16.99
C MET A 486 19.13 -1.74 -18.43
N ASP A 487 18.74 -2.90 -18.93
CA ASP A 487 18.13 -3.06 -20.24
C ASP A 487 16.96 -4.03 -20.18
N THR A 488 15.90 -3.72 -20.90
CA THR A 488 14.76 -4.61 -21.12
C THR A 488 14.75 -5.04 -22.57
N TYR A 489 15.15 -6.29 -22.80
CA TYR A 489 15.23 -6.90 -24.14
C TYR A 489 13.97 -7.74 -24.43
N ARG A 490 13.27 -7.40 -25.52
CA ARG A 490 12.05 -8.08 -25.97
C ARG A 490 12.34 -8.84 -27.27
N PHE A 491 12.08 -10.15 -27.25
CA PHE A 491 12.29 -11.02 -28.41
C PHE A 491 11.23 -12.11 -28.47
N GLN A 492 11.17 -12.80 -29.60
CA GLN A 492 10.26 -13.92 -29.82
C GLN A 492 10.99 -15.11 -30.45
N SER A 493 10.47 -16.32 -30.25
CA SER A 493 11.00 -17.50 -30.92
C SER A 493 10.70 -17.49 -32.42
N ASN A 494 11.51 -18.18 -33.22
CA ASN A 494 11.39 -18.26 -34.69
C ASN A 494 10.36 -19.31 -35.17
N ALA A 495 9.41 -19.75 -34.33
CA ALA A 495 8.40 -20.72 -34.69
C ALA A 495 7.18 -20.08 -35.37
N GLU A 496 6.38 -20.88 -36.10
CA GLU A 496 5.10 -20.41 -36.68
C GLU A 496 4.15 -19.80 -35.62
N ARG A 497 4.15 -20.38 -34.41
CA ARG A 497 3.52 -19.82 -33.22
C ARG A 497 4.61 -19.37 -32.26
N PRO A 498 4.99 -18.10 -32.23
CA PRO A 498 6.11 -17.66 -31.41
C PRO A 498 5.74 -17.57 -29.93
N SER A 499 6.65 -18.05 -29.08
CA SER A 499 6.69 -17.62 -27.68
C SER A 499 7.31 -16.25 -27.58
N TYR A 500 6.82 -15.42 -26.64
CA TYR A 500 7.34 -14.09 -26.42
C TYR A 500 8.14 -14.03 -25.11
N TYR A 501 9.30 -13.43 -25.18
CA TYR A 501 10.23 -13.33 -24.07
C TYR A 501 10.50 -11.85 -23.78
N THR A 502 10.51 -11.50 -22.49
CA THR A 502 11.01 -10.21 -22.02
C THR A 502 12.01 -10.46 -20.93
N LEU A 503 13.26 -10.13 -21.21
CA LEU A 503 14.37 -10.22 -20.28
C LEU A 503 14.71 -8.81 -19.79
N ASN A 504 14.62 -8.57 -18.49
CA ASN A 504 15.13 -7.39 -17.83
C ASN A 504 16.37 -7.78 -17.03
N TYR A 505 17.45 -7.05 -17.19
CA TYR A 505 18.69 -7.26 -16.45
C TYR A 505 19.37 -5.94 -16.17
N GLY A 506 20.06 -5.87 -15.05
CA GLY A 506 20.74 -4.64 -14.66
C GLY A 506 21.69 -4.81 -13.48
N LEU A 507 22.48 -3.81 -13.29
CA LEU A 507 23.45 -3.71 -12.21
C LEU A 507 23.26 -2.36 -11.52
N ARG A 508 23.23 -2.38 -10.20
CA ARG A 508 23.21 -1.18 -9.36
C ARG A 508 24.42 -1.18 -8.46
N PHE A 509 25.01 0.00 -8.21
CA PHE A 509 26.01 0.22 -7.18
C PHE A 509 25.58 1.34 -6.22
N ASN A 510 26.06 1.25 -4.99
CA ASN A 510 25.90 2.27 -3.96
C ASN A 510 27.19 2.35 -3.14
N HIS A 511 27.70 3.57 -2.94
CA HIS A 511 28.80 3.86 -2.03
C HIS A 511 28.34 4.82 -0.95
N TRP A 512 28.38 4.39 0.32
CA TRP A 512 27.98 5.22 1.46
C TRP A 512 29.21 5.71 2.26
N SER A 513 29.37 7.01 2.36
CA SER A 513 30.53 7.62 3.01
C SER A 513 30.57 7.45 4.53
N PHE A 514 29.44 7.17 5.18
CA PHE A 514 29.32 7.02 6.63
C PHE A 514 30.15 5.83 7.15
N ASN A 515 30.00 4.67 6.54
CA ASN A 515 30.70 3.43 6.86
C ASN A 515 31.71 3.01 5.80
N ARG A 516 31.90 3.80 4.72
CA ARG A 516 32.77 3.55 3.55
C ARG A 516 32.47 2.25 2.81
N GLU A 517 31.24 1.77 2.93
CA GLU A 517 30.80 0.56 2.24
C GLU A 517 30.45 0.84 0.77
N THR A 518 30.83 -0.12 -0.09
CA THR A 518 30.40 -0.14 -1.49
C THR A 518 29.67 -1.44 -1.75
N THR A 519 28.45 -1.36 -2.22
CA THR A 519 27.62 -2.53 -2.58
C THR A 519 27.34 -2.56 -4.08
N VAL A 520 27.22 -3.79 -4.62
CA VAL A 520 26.90 -4.03 -6.03
C VAL A 520 25.77 -5.05 -6.12
N SER A 521 24.70 -4.69 -6.81
CA SER A 521 23.41 -5.43 -6.83
C SER A 521 23.06 -5.86 -8.27
N PRO A 522 23.51 -7.03 -8.75
CA PRO A 522 23.01 -7.61 -10.00
C PRO A 522 21.58 -8.11 -9.82
N ARG A 523 20.74 -7.87 -10.83
CA ARG A 523 19.33 -8.29 -10.84
C ARG A 523 18.93 -8.68 -12.25
N ALA A 524 18.11 -9.73 -12.36
CA ALA A 524 17.54 -10.17 -13.63
C ALA A 524 16.13 -10.69 -13.44
N SER A 525 15.28 -10.49 -14.44
CA SER A 525 13.96 -11.10 -14.50
C SER A 525 13.61 -11.49 -15.94
N LEU A 526 12.91 -12.61 -16.09
CA LEU A 526 12.48 -13.17 -17.36
C LEU A 526 10.97 -13.41 -17.32
N SER A 527 10.25 -12.87 -18.28
CA SER A 527 8.84 -13.16 -18.51
C SER A 527 8.69 -13.93 -19.82
N ILE A 528 7.91 -15.00 -19.79
CA ILE A 528 7.68 -15.91 -20.91
C ILE A 528 6.16 -16.01 -21.12
N VAL A 529 5.72 -15.69 -22.34
CA VAL A 529 4.38 -16.04 -22.83
C VAL A 529 4.54 -17.21 -23.79
N PRO A 530 4.13 -18.43 -23.39
CA PRO A 530 4.39 -19.63 -24.17
C PRO A 530 3.50 -19.69 -25.42
N SER A 531 4.02 -20.32 -26.47
CA SER A 531 3.31 -20.47 -27.76
C SER A 531 2.08 -21.36 -27.69
N PHE A 532 2.01 -22.28 -26.72
CA PHE A 532 0.90 -23.23 -26.58
C PHE A 532 -0.34 -22.58 -25.94
N ASP A 533 -0.16 -21.55 -25.09
CA ASP A 533 -1.28 -20.81 -24.51
C ASP A 533 -0.89 -19.34 -24.24
N GLU A 534 -1.47 -18.43 -25.04
CA GLU A 534 -1.26 -16.98 -24.91
C GLU A 534 -1.86 -16.40 -23.60
N ASN A 535 -2.69 -17.14 -22.87
CA ASN A 535 -3.26 -16.70 -21.60
C ASN A 535 -2.33 -16.95 -20.41
N ALA A 536 -1.37 -17.86 -20.59
CA ALA A 536 -0.36 -18.15 -19.58
C ALA A 536 0.81 -17.15 -19.65
N THR A 537 1.34 -16.77 -18.50
CA THR A 537 2.59 -16.01 -18.39
C THR A 537 3.40 -16.59 -17.24
N ILE A 538 4.64 -16.95 -17.51
CA ILE A 538 5.62 -17.43 -16.50
C ILE A 538 6.59 -16.29 -16.23
N ARG A 539 6.84 -15.99 -14.98
CA ARG A 539 7.76 -14.94 -14.54
C ARG A 539 8.79 -15.52 -13.60
N LEU A 540 10.05 -15.25 -13.86
CA LEU A 540 11.19 -15.65 -13.03
C LEU A 540 11.99 -14.40 -12.70
N ALA A 541 12.43 -14.27 -11.45
CA ALA A 541 13.36 -13.20 -11.08
C ALA A 541 14.37 -13.71 -10.07
N ALA A 542 15.61 -13.21 -10.19
CA ALA A 542 16.67 -13.44 -9.25
C ALA A 542 17.48 -12.16 -9.09
N GLY A 543 17.93 -11.87 -7.88
CA GLY A 543 18.72 -10.66 -7.64
C GLY A 543 19.30 -10.57 -6.25
N LEU A 544 20.29 -9.70 -6.15
CA LEU A 544 20.93 -9.31 -4.92
C LEU A 544 20.44 -7.91 -4.55
N TYR A 545 19.97 -7.77 -3.33
CA TYR A 545 19.39 -6.53 -2.80
C TYR A 545 20.09 -6.15 -1.52
N TYR A 546 20.48 -4.89 -1.40
CA TYR A 546 21.03 -4.34 -0.18
C TYR A 546 20.10 -3.26 0.36
N GLN A 547 20.05 -3.15 1.67
CA GLN A 547 19.43 -2.04 2.36
C GLN A 547 20.45 -1.41 3.29
N ALA A 548 20.85 -0.20 2.94
CA ALA A 548 21.71 0.57 3.82
C ALA A 548 20.93 0.91 5.12
N PRO A 549 21.58 0.85 6.30
CA PRO A 549 20.94 1.22 7.54
C PRO A 549 20.41 2.65 7.50
N PHE A 550 19.26 2.88 8.09
CA PHE A 550 18.75 4.22 8.32
C PHE A 550 19.19 4.75 9.70
N TYR A 551 18.88 5.99 10.04
CA TYR A 551 19.42 6.64 11.21
C TYR A 551 19.20 5.86 12.53
N LYS A 552 18.03 5.25 12.74
CA LYS A 552 17.75 4.48 13.95
C LYS A 552 18.56 3.18 14.07
N ASP A 553 18.86 2.54 12.93
CA ASP A 553 19.66 1.30 12.87
C ASP A 553 21.11 1.51 13.28
N VAL A 554 21.66 2.70 13.01
CA VAL A 554 23.07 3.00 13.29
C VAL A 554 23.33 3.42 14.73
N ARG A 555 22.29 3.51 15.56
CA ARG A 555 22.45 3.84 16.98
C ARG A 555 22.89 2.61 17.77
N ASP A 556 24.12 2.63 18.22
CA ASP A 556 24.65 1.67 19.18
C ASP A 556 24.53 2.23 20.60
N THR A 557 24.14 1.39 21.55
CA THR A 557 23.86 1.80 22.92
C THR A 557 24.82 1.16 23.89
N THR A 558 25.43 1.98 24.74
CA THR A 558 26.31 1.52 25.83
C THR A 558 25.81 2.06 27.17
N THR A 559 25.67 1.17 28.16
CA THR A 559 25.26 1.56 29.50
C THR A 559 26.46 1.80 30.42
N VAL A 560 26.58 3.03 30.91
CA VAL A 560 27.66 3.43 31.84
C VAL A 560 27.01 4.04 33.09
N ASN A 561 27.29 3.47 34.25
CA ASN A 561 26.74 3.93 35.54
C ASN A 561 25.22 4.07 35.54
N GLY A 562 24.48 3.12 34.96
CA GLY A 562 23.03 3.14 34.93
C GLY A 562 22.38 4.08 33.88
N THR A 563 23.20 4.82 33.12
CA THR A 563 22.72 5.65 32.01
C THR A 563 23.11 5.02 30.68
N THR A 564 22.18 4.80 29.82
CA THR A 564 22.41 4.35 28.45
C THR A 564 22.71 5.56 27.58
N ILE A 565 23.86 5.53 26.92
CA ILE A 565 24.29 6.55 25.94
C ILE A 565 24.22 5.95 24.57
N ALA A 566 23.54 6.60 23.63
CA ALA A 566 23.54 6.19 22.22
C ALA A 566 24.60 6.94 21.44
N THR A 567 25.42 6.18 20.72
CA THR A 567 26.43 6.67 19.77
C THR A 567 26.15 6.11 18.38
N LEU A 568 26.83 6.64 17.36
CA LEU A 568 26.64 6.15 15.98
C LEU A 568 27.68 5.08 15.65
N ASN A 569 27.20 3.87 15.35
CA ASN A 569 28.04 2.76 14.91
C ASN A 569 28.46 2.93 13.45
N LYS A 570 29.72 3.25 13.22
CA LYS A 570 30.31 3.40 11.86
C LYS A 570 30.74 2.07 11.23
N ASN A 571 30.72 0.98 11.97
CA ASN A 571 31.09 -0.34 11.48
C ASN A 571 29.91 -1.14 10.95
N ILE A 572 28.69 -0.59 11.10
CA ILE A 572 27.48 -1.23 10.65
C ILE A 572 27.47 -1.38 9.13
N LYS A 573 27.01 -2.53 8.64
CA LYS A 573 26.93 -2.86 7.21
C LYS A 573 25.51 -2.82 6.70
N SER A 574 25.38 -2.70 5.39
CA SER A 574 24.09 -2.88 4.73
C SER A 574 23.53 -4.28 4.95
N GLN A 575 22.26 -4.37 5.27
CA GLN A 575 21.55 -5.64 5.27
C GLN A 575 21.44 -6.15 3.83
N GLN A 576 21.44 -7.47 3.65
CA GLN A 576 21.47 -8.11 2.34
C GLN A 576 20.35 -9.14 2.18
N SER A 577 19.77 -9.20 0.99
CA SER A 577 18.78 -10.20 0.60
C SER A 577 19.10 -10.76 -0.78
N ILE A 578 19.32 -12.07 -0.87
CA ILE A 578 19.37 -12.79 -2.15
C ILE A 578 17.97 -13.35 -2.40
N GLN A 579 17.35 -12.94 -3.48
CA GLN A 579 15.95 -13.25 -3.77
C GLN A 579 15.79 -14.09 -5.03
N PHE A 580 14.89 -15.08 -4.95
CA PHE A 580 14.40 -15.87 -6.07
C PHE A 580 12.88 -15.81 -6.05
N VAL A 581 12.27 -15.48 -7.19
CA VAL A 581 10.83 -15.38 -7.36
C VAL A 581 10.42 -16.14 -8.61
N ALA A 582 9.42 -16.99 -8.50
CA ALA A 582 8.80 -17.70 -9.61
C ALA A 582 7.31 -17.43 -9.61
N GLY A 583 6.81 -16.78 -10.65
CA GLY A 583 5.42 -16.37 -10.80
C GLY A 583 4.74 -17.07 -11.99
N PHE A 584 3.46 -17.30 -11.85
CA PHE A 584 2.59 -17.82 -12.90
C PHE A 584 1.29 -17.01 -12.92
N ASP A 585 0.94 -16.47 -14.07
CA ASP A 585 -0.33 -15.77 -14.30
C ASP A 585 -1.13 -16.55 -15.36
N TYR A 586 -2.43 -16.70 -15.12
CA TYR A 586 -3.34 -17.33 -16.06
C TYR A 586 -4.65 -16.55 -16.20
N ARG A 587 -5.02 -16.24 -17.43
CA ARG A 587 -6.24 -15.49 -17.75
C ARG A 587 -7.29 -16.43 -18.31
N PHE A 588 -8.49 -16.34 -17.79
CA PHE A 588 -9.58 -17.20 -18.21
C PHE A 588 -10.93 -16.48 -18.12
N LYS A 589 -11.95 -17.09 -18.65
CA LYS A 589 -13.33 -16.61 -18.52
C LYS A 589 -14.09 -17.48 -17.56
N MET A 590 -14.75 -16.86 -16.60
CA MET A 590 -15.66 -17.52 -15.66
C MET A 590 -16.93 -16.68 -15.55
N LEU A 591 -18.11 -17.31 -15.57
CA LEU A 591 -19.41 -16.62 -15.54
C LEU A 591 -19.57 -15.55 -16.65
N GLY A 592 -18.92 -15.77 -17.81
CA GLY A 592 -18.93 -14.82 -18.94
C GLY A 592 -18.10 -13.57 -18.76
N ARG A 593 -17.29 -13.47 -17.68
CA ARG A 593 -16.41 -12.36 -17.32
C ARG A 593 -14.94 -12.76 -17.37
N ALA A 594 -14.06 -11.80 -17.45
CA ALA A 594 -12.63 -12.01 -17.46
C ALA A 594 -12.09 -12.15 -16.03
N PHE A 595 -11.27 -13.18 -15.81
CA PHE A 595 -10.58 -13.43 -14.57
C PHE A 595 -9.08 -13.61 -14.83
N LYS A 596 -8.27 -13.29 -13.82
CA LYS A 596 -6.84 -13.56 -13.79
C LYS A 596 -6.51 -14.26 -12.48
N PHE A 597 -5.89 -15.44 -12.58
CA PHE A 597 -5.25 -16.10 -11.45
C PHE A 597 -3.76 -15.80 -11.50
N SER A 598 -3.17 -15.42 -10.36
CA SER A 598 -1.73 -15.22 -10.18
C SER A 598 -1.25 -16.04 -8.99
N ALA A 599 -0.10 -16.68 -9.12
CA ALA A 599 0.59 -17.39 -8.04
C ALA A 599 2.08 -17.05 -8.10
N GLU A 600 2.70 -16.77 -6.96
CA GLU A 600 4.12 -16.49 -6.84
C GLU A 600 4.73 -17.25 -5.67
N ALA A 601 5.72 -18.10 -5.95
CA ALA A 601 6.59 -18.69 -4.95
C ALA A 601 7.86 -17.87 -4.83
N TYR A 602 8.34 -17.66 -3.59
CA TYR A 602 9.55 -16.88 -3.33
C TYR A 602 10.41 -17.48 -2.24
N TYR A 603 11.71 -17.21 -2.35
CA TYR A 603 12.72 -17.47 -1.34
C TYR A 603 13.66 -16.28 -1.23
N LYS A 604 13.86 -15.78 -0.01
CA LYS A 604 14.82 -14.72 0.34
C LYS A 604 15.81 -15.27 1.34
N HIS A 605 17.10 -15.28 1.00
CA HIS A 605 18.17 -15.50 1.95
C HIS A 605 18.63 -14.16 2.48
N LEU A 606 18.61 -13.99 3.81
CA LEU A 606 18.86 -12.73 4.50
C LEU A 606 20.18 -12.81 5.26
N SER A 607 21.05 -11.82 5.09
CA SER A 607 22.35 -11.75 5.76
C SER A 607 22.60 -10.36 6.30
N ASN A 608 23.47 -10.28 7.31
CA ASN A 608 23.82 -9.01 7.98
C ASN A 608 22.59 -8.27 8.53
N LEU A 609 21.57 -8.99 9.00
CA LEU A 609 20.37 -8.36 9.57
C LEU A 609 20.72 -7.58 10.83
N ILE A 610 20.02 -6.45 11.00
CA ILE A 610 20.01 -5.63 12.20
C ILE A 610 18.71 -5.95 12.93
N PRO A 611 18.73 -6.84 13.94
CA PRO A 611 17.52 -7.20 14.66
C PRO A 611 16.92 -6.01 15.39
N TYR A 612 15.62 -6.07 15.60
CA TYR A 612 14.88 -5.12 16.41
C TYR A 612 13.87 -5.85 17.31
N ASN A 613 13.58 -5.26 18.44
CA ASN A 613 12.56 -5.72 19.37
C ASN A 613 11.37 -4.76 19.36
N ILE A 614 10.17 -5.30 19.54
CA ILE A 614 8.94 -4.52 19.69
C ILE A 614 8.43 -4.71 21.11
N ASN A 615 8.46 -3.62 21.87
CA ASN A 615 7.90 -3.58 23.22
C ASN A 615 6.68 -2.67 23.22
N ASN A 616 5.49 -3.24 23.41
CA ASN A 616 4.21 -2.60 23.17
C ASN A 616 4.14 -2.07 21.70
N VAL A 617 4.30 -0.78 21.46
CA VAL A 617 4.36 -0.19 20.11
C VAL A 617 5.73 0.43 19.79
N LYS A 618 6.68 0.37 20.72
CA LYS A 618 8.02 0.96 20.58
C LYS A 618 8.97 -0.05 19.93
N VAL A 619 9.58 0.36 18.82
CA VAL A 619 10.61 -0.43 18.11
C VAL A 619 11.98 0.02 18.60
N THR A 620 12.81 -0.93 19.03
CA THR A 620 14.19 -0.71 19.48
C THR A 620 15.13 -1.58 18.65
N TYR A 621 16.06 -0.96 17.94
CA TYR A 621 17.07 -1.65 17.11
C TYR A 621 18.30 -2.00 17.94
N TYR A 622 18.94 -3.13 17.61
CA TYR A 622 20.17 -3.58 18.29
C TYR A 622 21.42 -2.77 17.86
N GLY A 623 21.33 -2.06 16.73
CA GLY A 623 22.44 -1.22 16.24
C GLY A 623 23.64 -1.99 15.68
N GLU A 624 23.54 -3.30 15.50
CA GLU A 624 24.58 -4.20 15.03
C GLU A 624 24.05 -5.26 14.07
N ASN A 625 24.89 -5.71 13.13
CA ASN A 625 24.59 -6.79 12.19
C ASN A 625 24.88 -8.15 12.86
N ILE A 626 23.97 -8.67 13.65
CA ILE A 626 24.16 -9.88 14.47
C ILE A 626 23.28 -11.07 14.06
N ALA A 627 22.52 -10.95 12.98
CA ALA A 627 21.62 -12.00 12.56
C ALA A 627 21.69 -12.30 11.06
N ASP A 628 21.39 -13.55 10.72
CA ASP A 628 21.12 -14.04 9.38
C ASP A 628 19.78 -14.76 9.37
N GLY A 629 19.13 -14.90 8.22
CA GLY A 629 17.82 -15.49 8.20
C GLY A 629 17.30 -15.87 6.83
N TYR A 630 16.02 -16.18 6.75
CA TYR A 630 15.31 -16.41 5.50
C TYR A 630 13.83 -16.07 5.58
N ALA A 631 13.24 -15.77 4.43
CA ALA A 631 11.80 -15.71 4.26
C ALA A 631 11.42 -16.50 3.00
N THR A 632 10.39 -17.34 3.11
CA THR A 632 9.89 -18.15 1.99
C THR A 632 8.37 -18.23 2.05
N GLY A 633 7.73 -18.33 0.91
CA GLY A 633 6.27 -18.41 0.87
C GLY A 633 5.68 -18.59 -0.52
N LEU A 634 4.35 -18.63 -0.53
CA LEU A 634 3.51 -18.73 -1.70
C LEU A 634 2.38 -17.72 -1.60
N ASP A 635 2.29 -16.82 -2.56
CA ASP A 635 1.25 -15.81 -2.68
C ASP A 635 0.33 -16.16 -3.85
N MET A 636 -0.98 -16.09 -3.64
CA MET A 636 -1.99 -16.36 -4.66
C MET A 636 -3.01 -15.22 -4.71
N LYS A 637 -3.46 -14.87 -5.91
CA LYS A 637 -4.49 -13.84 -6.13
C LYS A 637 -5.42 -14.29 -7.25
N LEU A 638 -6.71 -14.25 -6.98
CA LEU A 638 -7.76 -14.38 -7.99
C LEU A 638 -8.40 -13.01 -8.17
N TYR A 639 -8.21 -12.42 -9.34
CA TYR A 639 -8.75 -11.13 -9.73
C TYR A 639 -9.86 -11.29 -10.76
N GLY A 640 -10.92 -10.47 -10.69
CA GLY A 640 -11.98 -10.42 -11.70
C GLY A 640 -12.72 -9.08 -11.66
N GLU A 641 -13.16 -8.59 -12.82
CA GLU A 641 -14.01 -7.41 -12.95
C GLU A 641 -15.49 -7.82 -12.93
N PHE A 642 -16.17 -7.64 -11.80
CA PHE A 642 -17.61 -7.80 -11.69
C PHE A 642 -18.36 -6.55 -12.16
N VAL A 643 -17.74 -5.38 -12.03
CA VAL A 643 -18.16 -4.09 -12.55
C VAL A 643 -17.08 -3.59 -13.52
N PRO A 644 -17.44 -3.05 -14.70
CA PRO A 644 -16.47 -2.39 -15.57
C PRO A 644 -15.73 -1.29 -14.81
N GLU A 645 -14.40 -1.26 -14.95
CA GLU A 645 -13.49 -0.28 -14.33
C GLU A 645 -13.27 -0.45 -12.80
N THR A 646 -13.81 -1.51 -12.17
CA THR A 646 -13.60 -1.79 -10.74
C THR A 646 -13.20 -3.24 -10.53
N GLY A 647 -12.02 -3.48 -9.96
CA GLY A 647 -11.51 -4.81 -9.68
C GLY A 647 -12.06 -5.38 -8.38
N SER A 648 -12.23 -6.69 -8.35
CA SER A 648 -12.48 -7.47 -7.15
C SER A 648 -11.50 -8.61 -7.08
N TRP A 649 -11.00 -8.93 -5.90
CA TRP A 649 -10.02 -10.01 -5.75
C TRP A 649 -10.09 -10.71 -4.41
N VAL A 650 -9.57 -11.92 -4.40
CA VAL A 650 -9.25 -12.69 -3.20
C VAL A 650 -7.76 -13.00 -3.23
N THR A 651 -7.06 -12.77 -2.12
CA THR A 651 -5.66 -13.14 -1.96
C THR A 651 -5.49 -14.16 -0.87
N LEU A 652 -4.54 -15.06 -1.04
CA LEU A 652 -4.06 -16.00 -0.03
C LEU A 652 -2.54 -15.94 -0.02
N SER A 653 -1.96 -15.68 1.13
CA SER A 653 -0.52 -15.66 1.35
C SER A 653 -0.14 -16.68 2.41
N LEU A 654 0.86 -17.50 2.11
CA LEU A 654 1.45 -18.47 3.04
C LEU A 654 2.93 -18.13 3.18
N MET A 655 3.41 -17.96 4.42
CA MET A 655 4.76 -17.48 4.66
C MET A 655 5.40 -18.16 5.86
N LYS A 656 6.71 -18.28 5.83
CA LYS A 656 7.55 -18.66 6.96
C LYS A 656 8.81 -17.83 6.96
N THR A 657 9.09 -17.19 8.08
CA THR A 657 10.32 -16.41 8.27
C THR A 657 11.07 -16.90 9.50
N LYS A 658 12.39 -16.82 9.46
CA LYS A 658 13.25 -17.08 10.60
C LYS A 658 14.50 -16.23 10.54
N GLN A 659 15.01 -15.86 11.73
CA GLN A 659 16.33 -15.30 11.90
C GLN A 659 17.11 -16.12 12.93
N ASN A 660 18.40 -16.20 12.79
CA ASN A 660 19.32 -16.85 13.71
C ASN A 660 20.16 -15.77 14.40
N ILE A 661 20.06 -15.70 15.71
CA ILE A 661 20.81 -14.76 16.55
C ILE A 661 21.62 -15.58 17.55
N ALA A 662 22.95 -15.50 17.51
CA ALA A 662 23.85 -16.25 18.38
C ALA A 662 23.56 -17.78 18.45
N GLY A 663 23.13 -18.37 17.31
CA GLY A 663 22.79 -19.79 17.22
C GLY A 663 21.35 -20.15 17.59
N VAL A 664 20.54 -19.20 18.06
CA VAL A 664 19.12 -19.42 18.38
C VAL A 664 18.26 -18.99 17.21
N SER A 665 17.43 -19.91 16.71
CA SER A 665 16.51 -19.63 15.59
C SER A 665 15.16 -19.14 16.09
N VAL A 666 14.81 -17.88 15.76
CA VAL A 666 13.56 -17.22 16.17
C VAL A 666 12.80 -16.70 14.94
N PRO A 667 11.47 -16.51 15.00
CA PRO A 667 10.74 -15.85 13.91
C PRO A 667 11.17 -14.38 13.80
N LEU A 668 11.03 -13.79 12.58
CA LEU A 668 11.10 -12.34 12.45
C LEU A 668 9.90 -11.70 13.17
N PRO A 669 10.01 -10.49 13.72
CA PRO A 669 8.87 -9.80 14.36
C PRO A 669 7.64 -9.63 13.46
N THR A 670 7.82 -9.68 12.15
CA THR A 670 6.78 -9.57 11.12
C THR A 670 6.25 -10.93 10.63
N ASP A 671 6.60 -12.04 11.27
CA ASP A 671 6.21 -13.39 10.85
C ASP A 671 4.70 -13.61 11.01
N GLN A 672 3.95 -13.51 9.93
CA GLN A 672 2.53 -13.86 9.81
C GLN A 672 2.40 -15.03 8.85
N ARG A 673 2.19 -16.25 9.35
CA ARG A 673 2.31 -17.50 8.58
C ARG A 673 1.27 -17.65 7.47
N TRP A 674 0.13 -16.99 7.62
CA TRP A 674 -0.92 -17.01 6.60
C TRP A 674 -1.75 -15.71 6.65
N GLY A 675 -2.30 -15.35 5.49
CA GLY A 675 -3.19 -14.19 5.36
C GLY A 675 -4.17 -14.37 4.22
N ILE A 676 -5.42 -13.99 4.43
CA ILE A 676 -6.49 -13.97 3.43
C ILE A 676 -7.07 -12.56 3.41
N ASN A 677 -7.07 -11.93 2.24
CA ASN A 677 -7.80 -10.68 2.03
C ASN A 677 -8.84 -10.87 0.92
N VAL A 678 -10.02 -10.28 1.12
CA VAL A 678 -11.07 -10.20 0.11
C VAL A 678 -11.39 -8.75 -0.13
N HIS A 679 -11.32 -8.35 -1.37
CA HIS A 679 -11.79 -7.07 -1.86
C HIS A 679 -12.88 -7.33 -2.89
N PHE A 680 -14.08 -6.88 -2.62
CA PHE A 680 -15.20 -7.07 -3.51
C PHE A 680 -15.96 -5.76 -3.69
N THR A 681 -16.22 -5.38 -4.93
CA THR A 681 -16.99 -4.20 -5.29
C THR A 681 -17.98 -4.57 -6.40
N ASP A 682 -19.27 -4.31 -6.18
CA ASP A 682 -20.31 -4.52 -7.18
C ASP A 682 -21.50 -3.56 -6.96
N TYR A 683 -22.30 -3.35 -7.99
CA TYR A 683 -23.56 -2.65 -7.85
C TYR A 683 -24.59 -3.52 -7.14
N PHE A 684 -25.39 -2.88 -6.28
CA PHE A 684 -26.51 -3.58 -5.66
C PHE A 684 -27.50 -4.05 -6.75
N PRO A 685 -27.96 -5.32 -6.70
CA PRO A 685 -28.90 -5.84 -7.69
C PRO A 685 -30.13 -4.95 -7.85
N GLY A 686 -30.42 -4.53 -9.09
CA GLY A 686 -31.53 -3.63 -9.42
C GLY A 686 -31.28 -2.14 -9.18
N MET A 687 -30.20 -1.74 -8.49
CA MET A 687 -29.89 -0.34 -8.18
C MET A 687 -28.48 0.05 -8.69
N ARG A 688 -28.37 0.43 -9.98
CA ARG A 688 -27.09 0.81 -10.63
C ARG A 688 -26.43 2.09 -10.09
N ARG A 689 -27.08 2.80 -9.18
CA ARG A 689 -26.54 3.99 -8.50
C ARG A 689 -25.96 3.67 -7.14
N LEU A 690 -26.20 2.46 -6.60
CA LEU A 690 -25.69 2.00 -5.32
C LEU A 690 -24.54 1.02 -5.55
N LEU A 691 -23.32 1.44 -5.26
CA LEU A 691 -22.11 0.62 -5.29
C LEU A 691 -21.83 0.11 -3.88
N VAL A 692 -21.66 -1.19 -3.74
CA VAL A 692 -21.34 -1.86 -2.48
C VAL A 692 -19.89 -2.32 -2.52
N SER A 693 -19.11 -1.97 -1.51
CA SER A 693 -17.73 -2.40 -1.35
C SER A 693 -17.59 -3.22 -0.07
N LEU A 694 -16.91 -4.35 -0.14
CA LEU A 694 -16.64 -5.23 0.99
C LEU A 694 -15.12 -5.46 1.09
N LYS A 695 -14.57 -5.26 2.28
CA LYS A 695 -13.19 -5.61 2.65
C LYS A 695 -13.22 -6.63 3.76
N LEU A 696 -12.55 -7.77 3.56
CA LEU A 696 -12.33 -8.77 4.60
C LEU A 696 -10.82 -8.96 4.76
N ALA A 697 -10.37 -9.06 6.01
CA ALA A 697 -9.01 -9.41 6.36
C ALA A 697 -9.02 -10.49 7.44
N LEU A 698 -8.31 -11.58 7.18
CA LEU A 698 -8.02 -12.68 8.09
C LEU A 698 -6.53 -12.94 8.01
N ILE A 699 -5.78 -12.59 9.06
CA ILE A 699 -4.32 -12.62 9.04
C ILE A 699 -3.82 -13.24 10.33
N ASP A 700 -2.82 -14.13 10.26
CA ASP A 700 -2.20 -14.76 11.44
C ASP A 700 -1.65 -13.70 12.41
N GLY A 701 -1.66 -14.03 13.70
CA GLY A 701 -1.12 -13.15 14.74
C GLY A 701 0.39 -13.00 14.64
N LEU A 702 0.92 -11.87 15.08
CA LEU A 702 2.35 -11.60 15.17
C LEU A 702 2.98 -12.38 16.34
N PRO A 703 4.26 -12.77 16.25
CA PRO A 703 5.02 -13.27 17.38
C PRO A 703 5.21 -12.16 18.41
N PHE A 704 5.16 -12.51 19.69
CA PHE A 704 5.43 -11.60 20.78
C PHE A 704 6.11 -12.32 21.94
N GLY A 705 6.73 -11.55 22.81
CA GLY A 705 7.41 -12.07 23.99
C GLY A 705 7.38 -11.06 25.14
N PRO A 706 7.90 -11.44 26.29
CA PRO A 706 7.98 -10.56 27.43
C PRO A 706 8.94 -9.37 27.17
N PRO A 707 8.66 -8.19 27.71
CA PRO A 707 9.51 -7.02 27.57
C PRO A 707 10.86 -7.23 28.27
N HIS A 708 11.87 -6.48 27.85
CA HIS A 708 13.22 -6.49 28.40
C HIS A 708 13.92 -7.87 28.38
N LYS A 709 13.40 -8.81 27.59
CA LYS A 709 14.05 -10.09 27.26
C LYS A 709 14.57 -10.05 25.83
N GLY A 710 15.57 -10.88 25.53
CA GLY A 710 16.07 -11.03 24.17
C GLY A 710 15.03 -11.60 23.21
N LEU A 711 15.31 -11.53 21.92
CA LEU A 711 14.42 -12.03 20.86
C LEU A 711 14.13 -13.54 20.99
N GLU A 712 14.99 -14.30 21.66
CA GLU A 712 14.80 -15.72 22.00
C GLU A 712 13.54 -15.99 22.84
N ALA A 713 13.06 -14.98 23.55
CA ALA A 713 11.82 -15.04 24.33
C ALA A 713 10.54 -14.77 23.52
N MET A 714 10.63 -14.44 22.23
CA MET A 714 9.49 -14.26 21.32
C MET A 714 8.88 -15.60 20.90
N GLN A 715 8.30 -16.33 21.87
CA GLN A 715 7.75 -17.67 21.69
C GLN A 715 6.24 -17.72 21.60
N PHE A 716 5.57 -16.64 21.97
CA PHE A 716 4.10 -16.54 21.93
C PHE A 716 3.65 -15.96 20.57
N ARG A 717 2.36 -16.20 20.27
CA ARG A 717 1.73 -15.65 19.08
C ARG A 717 0.38 -15.03 19.45
N ALA A 718 0.16 -13.81 18.99
CA ALA A 718 -1.10 -13.12 19.16
C ALA A 718 -2.25 -13.85 18.45
N PRO A 719 -3.51 -13.67 18.87
CA PRO A 719 -4.66 -14.13 18.11
C PRO A 719 -4.67 -13.56 16.68
N ALA A 720 -5.24 -14.33 15.76
CA ALA A 720 -5.36 -13.88 14.37
C ALA A 720 -6.20 -12.59 14.28
N TYR A 721 -5.71 -11.63 13.49
CA TYR A 721 -6.43 -10.41 13.13
C TYR A 721 -7.60 -10.74 12.20
N ARG A 722 -8.80 -10.26 12.53
CA ARG A 722 -10.04 -10.51 11.80
C ARG A 722 -10.83 -9.24 11.67
N ARG A 723 -11.13 -8.82 10.44
CA ARG A 723 -11.87 -7.59 10.20
C ARG A 723 -12.76 -7.70 8.97
N ALA A 724 -13.94 -7.11 9.04
CA ALA A 724 -14.84 -6.89 7.92
C ALA A 724 -15.31 -5.45 7.91
N ASP A 725 -15.13 -4.77 6.77
CA ASP A 725 -15.62 -3.42 6.53
C ASP A 725 -16.55 -3.44 5.31
N ILE A 726 -17.67 -2.72 5.39
CA ILE A 726 -18.62 -2.57 4.28
C ILE A 726 -18.85 -1.09 3.98
N GLY A 727 -18.82 -0.74 2.70
CA GLY A 727 -19.12 0.60 2.19
C GLY A 727 -20.32 0.59 1.26
N LEU A 728 -21.22 1.52 1.45
CA LEU A 728 -22.38 1.79 0.60
C LEU A 728 -22.20 3.16 -0.05
N ASN A 729 -21.99 3.21 -1.36
CA ASN A 729 -21.75 4.44 -2.10
C ASN A 729 -22.91 4.71 -3.06
N TYR A 730 -23.68 5.75 -2.78
CA TYR A 730 -24.85 6.11 -3.60
C TYR A 730 -24.57 7.34 -4.45
N LEU A 731 -24.73 7.21 -5.77
CA LEU A 731 -24.56 8.27 -6.75
C LEU A 731 -25.85 9.11 -6.83
N LEU A 732 -25.88 10.23 -6.10
CA LEU A 732 -27.02 11.15 -6.06
C LEU A 732 -27.17 11.90 -7.38
N ILE A 733 -26.08 12.45 -7.93
CA ILE A 733 -26.05 13.22 -9.16
C ILE A 733 -24.99 12.64 -10.09
N ASP A 734 -25.35 12.37 -11.35
CA ASP A 734 -24.43 11.97 -12.40
C ASP A 734 -24.73 12.79 -13.67
N ARG A 735 -23.95 13.85 -13.86
CA ARG A 735 -23.97 14.73 -15.03
C ARG A 735 -22.60 14.79 -15.71
N LYS A 736 -21.76 13.76 -15.51
CA LYS A 736 -20.38 13.71 -16.05
C LYS A 736 -20.33 13.93 -17.54
N ASN A 737 -21.34 13.50 -18.28
CA ASN A 737 -21.42 13.60 -19.74
C ASN A 737 -22.20 14.83 -20.24
N GLU A 738 -22.77 15.66 -19.36
CA GLU A 738 -23.50 16.87 -19.73
C GLU A 738 -22.49 18.02 -19.95
N ARG A 739 -22.54 18.63 -21.14
CA ARG A 739 -21.71 19.80 -21.47
C ARG A 739 -22.19 21.00 -20.66
N GLY A 740 -21.28 21.66 -19.95
CA GLY A 740 -21.56 22.88 -19.17
C GLY A 740 -22.11 22.63 -17.75
N ALA A 741 -22.27 21.39 -17.32
CA ALA A 741 -22.61 21.11 -15.93
C ALA A 741 -21.47 21.49 -14.99
N THR A 742 -21.72 22.42 -14.06
CA THR A 742 -20.74 22.79 -13.02
C THR A 742 -20.59 21.66 -12.00
N LEU A 743 -21.70 21.06 -11.55
CA LEU A 743 -21.69 19.89 -10.68
C LEU A 743 -21.83 18.64 -11.55
N LYS A 744 -20.75 17.85 -11.64
CA LYS A 744 -20.69 16.64 -12.46
C LYS A 744 -21.15 15.40 -11.72
N ARG A 745 -20.66 15.21 -10.50
CA ARG A 745 -21.05 14.07 -9.66
C ARG A 745 -21.19 14.46 -8.20
N LEU A 746 -22.15 13.84 -7.54
CA LEU A 746 -22.34 13.91 -6.09
C LEU A 746 -22.54 12.49 -5.56
N TRP A 747 -21.63 12.08 -4.70
CA TRP A 747 -21.69 10.79 -4.01
C TRP A 747 -22.02 10.99 -2.54
N LEU A 748 -22.88 10.13 -2.01
CA LEU A 748 -23.07 9.93 -0.58
C LEU A 748 -22.62 8.52 -0.22
N SER A 749 -21.67 8.39 0.68
CA SER A 749 -21.11 7.11 1.12
C SER A 749 -21.36 6.92 2.61
N CYS A 750 -21.65 5.69 3.00
CA CYS A 750 -21.78 5.26 4.38
C CYS A 750 -20.95 3.98 4.57
N ASP A 751 -19.95 4.05 5.43
CA ASP A 751 -19.04 2.94 5.72
C ASP A 751 -19.32 2.39 7.12
N ALA A 752 -19.41 1.07 7.27
CA ALA A 752 -19.39 0.39 8.56
C ALA A 752 -18.02 -0.30 8.72
N LEU A 753 -17.22 0.23 9.61
CA LEU A 753 -15.85 -0.21 9.92
C LEU A 753 -15.90 -1.21 11.08
N ASN A 754 -15.15 -2.31 10.96
CA ASN A 754 -15.19 -3.43 11.90
C ASN A 754 -16.63 -3.88 12.18
N LEU A 755 -17.34 -4.29 11.12
CA LEU A 755 -18.78 -4.59 11.11
C LEU A 755 -19.22 -5.51 12.25
N PHE A 756 -18.41 -6.52 12.57
CA PHE A 756 -18.73 -7.51 13.61
C PHE A 756 -18.26 -7.08 15.01
N GLY A 757 -17.59 -5.94 15.16
CA GLY A 757 -17.08 -5.45 16.44
C GLY A 757 -16.05 -6.38 17.08
N ILE A 758 -15.19 -7.01 16.28
CA ILE A 758 -14.17 -7.94 16.77
C ILE A 758 -13.05 -7.15 17.46
N SER A 759 -12.70 -7.56 18.69
CA SER A 759 -11.58 -7.01 19.43
C SER A 759 -10.28 -7.62 18.92
N ASN A 760 -9.58 -6.92 18.02
CA ASN A 760 -8.27 -7.31 17.51
C ASN A 760 -7.17 -6.79 18.44
N VAL A 761 -6.21 -7.63 18.77
CA VAL A 761 -5.09 -7.26 19.65
C VAL A 761 -4.06 -6.47 18.87
N ASN A 762 -3.71 -5.29 19.34
CA ASN A 762 -2.63 -4.46 18.80
C ASN A 762 -1.28 -4.79 19.44
N SER A 763 -1.27 -4.84 20.77
CA SER A 763 -0.07 -5.08 21.59
C SER A 763 -0.45 -5.66 22.94
N TYR A 764 0.54 -5.96 23.77
CA TYR A 764 0.34 -6.44 25.11
C TYR A 764 1.02 -5.54 26.14
N TYR A 765 0.31 -5.27 27.22
CA TYR A 765 0.87 -4.74 28.45
C TYR A 765 1.25 -5.93 29.35
N TRP A 766 2.46 -5.92 29.88
CA TRP A 766 2.89 -6.94 30.79
C TRP A 766 2.85 -6.44 32.23
N VAL A 767 2.21 -7.20 33.10
CA VAL A 767 2.09 -6.92 34.55
C VAL A 767 2.51 -8.14 35.33
N THR A 768 3.05 -7.92 36.52
CA THR A 768 3.51 -8.99 37.42
C THR A 768 2.68 -8.95 38.68
N ASP A 769 2.25 -10.12 39.16
CA ASP A 769 1.61 -10.25 40.47
C ASP A 769 2.63 -10.29 41.59
N VAL A 770 2.14 -10.27 42.83
CA VAL A 770 2.95 -10.36 44.06
C VAL A 770 3.73 -11.68 44.20
N SER A 771 3.37 -12.71 43.48
CA SER A 771 4.02 -14.02 43.40
C SER A 771 5.00 -14.12 42.22
N SER A 772 5.30 -13.00 41.52
CA SER A 772 6.15 -12.96 40.35
C SER A 772 5.60 -13.67 39.10
N ASN A 773 4.28 -13.97 39.05
CA ASN A 773 3.64 -14.46 37.86
C ASN A 773 3.39 -13.29 36.89
N GLN A 774 3.50 -13.57 35.60
CA GLN A 774 3.43 -12.55 34.56
C GLN A 774 2.20 -12.72 33.72
N PHE A 775 1.52 -11.60 33.49
CA PHE A 775 0.29 -11.54 32.70
C PHE A 775 0.44 -10.60 31.52
N ALA A 776 0.14 -11.09 30.32
CA ALA A 776 0.07 -10.30 29.09
C ALA A 776 -1.34 -9.72 28.95
N VAL A 777 -1.53 -8.46 29.31
CA VAL A 777 -2.82 -7.77 29.20
C VAL A 777 -2.98 -7.24 27.79
N PRO A 778 -4.01 -7.66 27.01
CA PRO A 778 -4.17 -7.24 25.64
C PRO A 778 -4.56 -5.76 25.56
N ASN A 779 -4.04 -5.10 24.56
CA ASN A 779 -4.42 -3.76 24.13
C ASN A 779 -5.12 -3.87 22.78
N TYR A 780 -6.39 -3.48 22.68
CA TYR A 780 -7.22 -3.71 21.51
C TYR A 780 -7.23 -2.52 20.55
N LEU A 781 -7.35 -2.81 19.26
CA LEU A 781 -7.58 -1.88 18.17
C LEU A 781 -9.02 -1.33 18.19
N THR A 782 -9.39 -0.59 17.13
CA THR A 782 -10.67 0.12 17.08
C THR A 782 -11.88 -0.83 17.07
N GLY A 783 -12.90 -0.48 17.86
CA GLY A 783 -14.21 -1.15 17.82
C GLY A 783 -15.01 -0.77 16.57
N ARG A 784 -16.28 -1.21 16.50
CA ARG A 784 -17.19 -0.87 15.39
C ARG A 784 -17.41 0.64 15.31
N ARG A 785 -17.29 1.20 14.08
CA ARG A 785 -17.55 2.61 13.78
C ARG A 785 -18.26 2.77 12.44
N PHE A 786 -19.00 3.87 12.31
CA PHE A 786 -19.66 4.27 11.08
C PHE A 786 -19.01 5.56 10.58
N ASN A 787 -18.76 5.63 9.29
CA ASN A 787 -18.26 6.83 8.64
C ASN A 787 -19.25 7.27 7.56
N VAL A 788 -19.54 8.55 7.51
CA VAL A 788 -20.37 9.16 6.44
C VAL A 788 -19.47 10.10 5.65
N ARG A 789 -19.52 9.99 4.33
CA ARG A 789 -18.70 10.76 3.40
C ARG A 789 -19.55 11.33 2.29
N VAL A 790 -19.35 12.61 2.00
CA VAL A 790 -19.92 13.31 0.84
C VAL A 790 -18.77 13.71 -0.08
N SER A 791 -18.85 13.33 -1.36
CA SER A 791 -17.85 13.67 -2.36
C SER A 791 -18.48 14.37 -3.55
N VAL A 792 -17.89 15.48 -3.96
CA VAL A 792 -18.35 16.36 -5.04
C VAL A 792 -17.29 16.43 -6.13
N GLU A 793 -17.70 16.26 -7.40
CA GLU A 793 -16.87 16.49 -8.59
C GLU A 793 -17.48 17.64 -9.41
N LEU A 794 -16.65 18.64 -9.73
CA LEU A 794 -17.01 19.86 -10.47
C LEU A 794 -16.38 19.91 -11.86
#